data_5f6fe49afea18377f1ebbc6337ea0770
#
_entry.id   5f6fe49afea18377f1ebbc6337ea0770
#
_cell.length_a   1.000
_cell.length_b   1.000
_cell.length_c   1.000
_cell.angle_alpha   90.00
_cell.angle_beta   90.00
_cell.angle_gamma   90.00
#
_symmetry.space_group_name_H-M   'P 1'
#
loop_
_entity.id
_entity.type
_entity.pdbx_description
1 polymer ?
#
loop_
_entity_poly.entity_id
_entity_poly.type
_entity_poly.pdbx_seq_one_letter_code
_entity_poly.pdbx_strand_id
1 'polypeptide(L)'
;MAAKSPHLGADYDLAAPEVSFHDGVPYAAGFDDGYYSAEDGFAETRHVFLDGNDLPARMAQAGHLTVAETGFGTGLNLLAVMDLMVRYPQCHLDFISLEAFPLDAEIMARAHGPFTGLAVHAAALRDALPPRWPGYHLVSLCDGRLTLHLHYGDASDILPSLDFQADAWFLDGFAPARNPRMWQAEILAEIGRLTRAGGTLASFTAAGEVRRGLEAAGFRVERVPGFGRKRQMIRGWRTGGDARASSTPKSVAVIGGGIAGASVAAGLRRRGAQAVILERGAGFGAGASGNRMALQSPRLSVDHNAMSRLSASCLSLASRLSDAAGAVVGSGVVALDAPPRLAERHAIFRTQHWPEDLLQPLQASHIPASFPENQTGLFYARGRAIRPDRLLAHLIGDLPVRHGVTVTGMAPDNGMIRLATEDGCELVFDAVVLSSGADLQPLLAGTGLTPPFGISFGQVSHVPAQAGSSNAQLATGVSFGGYLTPALDGFHDLGATFTHDPFDESDAAAVAAGHAHNLGLLPASWQDQLGAQDEDGLGARIGRRASLPDRRPLAGPVTGGMLADANADAKLDANVDSGVWVLGGLGARGFTLAPLLGEILAAEIMQRPAPLPRDQRLGVGPARYAAIAQGRRD
;
A
#
# COMPACT_ATOMS: atom_id res chain seq x y z
N MET A 1 -11.93 26.12 -1.20
CA MET A 1 -11.76 25.73 -2.62
C MET A 1 -10.99 24.42 -2.63
N ALA A 2 -11.66 23.31 -2.93
CA ALA A 2 -10.99 22.02 -3.08
C ALA A 2 -10.02 22.12 -4.28
N ALA A 3 -8.74 21.85 -4.06
CA ALA A 3 -7.76 21.75 -5.12
C ALA A 3 -8.26 20.70 -6.12
N LYS A 4 -8.43 21.09 -7.39
CA LYS A 4 -8.74 20.14 -8.45
C LYS A 4 -7.62 19.10 -8.45
N SER A 5 -7.97 17.83 -8.29
CA SER A 5 -7.05 16.72 -8.50
C SER A 5 -6.36 16.88 -9.85
N PRO A 6 -5.06 16.55 -9.95
CA PRO A 6 -4.37 16.58 -11.22
C PRO A 6 -5.17 15.74 -12.22
N HIS A 7 -5.36 16.29 -13.41
CA HIS A 7 -6.10 15.67 -14.49
C HIS A 7 -5.31 14.45 -15.02
N LEU A 8 -5.47 13.30 -14.37
CA LEU A 8 -5.42 12.07 -15.13
C LEU A 8 -6.58 12.20 -16.11
N GLY A 9 -6.31 12.17 -17.42
CA GLY A 9 -7.32 12.24 -18.46
C GLY A 9 -8.41 11.17 -18.26
N ALA A 10 -9.31 11.01 -19.19
CA ALA A 10 -10.35 9.98 -19.16
C ALA A 10 -9.79 8.55 -18.98
N ASP A 11 -8.47 8.40 -19.09
CA ASP A 11 -7.75 7.12 -19.11
C ASP A 11 -6.89 6.95 -17.85
N TYR A 12 -7.04 5.80 -17.20
CA TYR A 12 -6.20 5.37 -16.09
C TYR A 12 -5.09 4.46 -16.63
N ASP A 13 -4.25 5.00 -17.52
CA ASP A 13 -3.16 4.26 -18.15
C ASP A 13 -1.91 5.12 -18.29
N LEU A 14 -0.77 4.47 -18.49
CA LEU A 14 0.53 5.09 -18.70
C LEU A 14 0.96 4.86 -20.14
N ALA A 15 1.52 5.90 -20.76
CA ALA A 15 2.09 5.75 -22.08
C ALA A 15 3.21 4.69 -22.07
N ALA A 16 3.18 3.79 -23.03
CA ALA A 16 4.25 2.83 -23.21
C ALA A 16 5.49 3.56 -23.77
N PRO A 17 6.69 3.37 -23.20
CA PRO A 17 7.90 3.96 -23.75
C PRO A 17 8.29 3.26 -25.06
N GLU A 18 8.65 4.03 -26.08
CA GLU A 18 9.29 3.50 -27.28
C GLU A 18 10.79 3.33 -27.03
N VAL A 19 11.23 2.08 -26.84
CA VAL A 19 12.62 1.75 -26.52
C VAL A 19 13.25 0.94 -27.65
N SER A 20 14.36 1.45 -28.16
CA SER A 20 15.28 0.73 -29.04
C SER A 20 16.59 0.39 -28.29
N PHE A 21 17.45 -0.42 -28.90
CA PHE A 21 18.75 -0.74 -28.33
C PHE A 21 19.85 -0.44 -29.33
N HIS A 22 20.81 0.38 -28.90
CA HIS A 22 21.99 0.73 -29.68
C HIS A 22 23.24 0.21 -28.93
N ASP A 23 23.95 -0.72 -29.52
CA ASP A 23 25.14 -1.38 -28.91
C ASP A 23 24.86 -1.95 -27.50
N GLY A 24 23.66 -2.47 -27.29
CA GLY A 24 23.25 -3.03 -25.99
C GLY A 24 22.70 -2.01 -24.98
N VAL A 25 22.77 -0.72 -25.26
CA VAL A 25 22.23 0.34 -24.42
C VAL A 25 20.77 0.64 -24.82
N PRO A 26 19.82 0.64 -23.87
CA PRO A 26 18.46 1.05 -24.14
C PRO A 26 18.38 2.57 -24.45
N TYR A 27 17.59 2.92 -25.45
CA TYR A 27 17.44 4.25 -25.98
C TYR A 27 15.97 4.63 -26.09
N ALA A 28 15.61 5.76 -25.50
CA ALA A 28 14.25 6.28 -25.55
C ALA A 28 14.03 7.13 -26.81
N ALA A 29 13.30 6.61 -27.78
CA ALA A 29 13.05 7.29 -29.04
C ALA A 29 12.35 8.66 -28.87
N GLY A 30 11.38 8.73 -27.94
CA GLY A 30 10.64 9.98 -27.67
C GLY A 30 11.47 11.11 -27.07
N PHE A 31 12.62 10.80 -26.47
CA PHE A 31 13.56 11.77 -25.89
C PHE A 31 14.87 11.90 -26.66
N ASP A 32 15.11 11.04 -27.63
CA ASP A 32 16.36 10.97 -28.39
C ASP A 32 17.58 10.90 -27.46
N ASP A 33 17.52 10.03 -26.43
CA ASP A 33 18.56 9.89 -25.41
C ASP A 33 18.65 8.45 -24.87
N GLY A 34 19.84 8.07 -24.36
CA GLY A 34 20.09 6.77 -23.75
C GLY A 34 19.75 6.74 -22.28
N TYR A 35 19.33 5.59 -21.77
CA TYR A 35 19.02 5.42 -20.34
C TYR A 35 20.29 5.42 -19.45
N TYR A 36 21.44 5.09 -19.98
CA TYR A 36 22.73 5.13 -19.28
C TYR A 36 23.90 5.24 -20.25
N SER A 37 25.10 5.51 -19.74
CA SER A 37 26.31 5.68 -20.56
C SER A 37 26.69 4.39 -21.31
N ALA A 38 26.96 4.51 -22.59
CA ALA A 38 27.44 3.41 -23.42
C ALA A 38 28.88 2.97 -23.05
N GLU A 39 29.67 3.80 -22.36
CA GLU A 39 31.02 3.43 -21.93
C GLU A 39 30.99 2.45 -20.74
N ASP A 40 30.32 2.83 -19.67
CA ASP A 40 30.05 1.99 -18.49
C ASP A 40 28.97 2.67 -17.62
N GLY A 41 27.71 2.25 -17.80
CA GLY A 41 26.56 2.82 -17.06
C GLY A 41 26.64 2.57 -15.56
N PHE A 42 27.18 1.42 -15.13
CA PHE A 42 27.31 1.12 -13.70
C PHE A 42 28.40 1.96 -13.02
N ALA A 43 29.55 2.13 -13.67
CA ALA A 43 30.61 2.99 -13.15
C ALA A 43 30.18 4.46 -13.13
N GLU A 44 29.40 4.94 -14.15
CA GLU A 44 28.81 6.27 -14.13
C GLU A 44 27.86 6.44 -12.94
N THR A 45 26.95 5.51 -12.73
CA THR A 45 26.01 5.52 -11.59
C THR A 45 26.76 5.60 -10.25
N ARG A 46 27.80 4.80 -10.07
CA ARG A 46 28.63 4.85 -8.85
C ARG A 46 29.30 6.20 -8.65
N HIS A 47 29.96 6.70 -9.69
CA HIS A 47 30.68 7.98 -9.62
C HIS A 47 29.74 9.17 -9.40
N VAL A 48 28.65 9.24 -10.17
CA VAL A 48 27.75 10.41 -10.16
C VAL A 48 26.87 10.37 -8.90
N PHE A 49 26.19 9.28 -8.65
CA PHE A 49 25.11 9.24 -7.67
C PHE A 49 25.55 8.73 -6.30
N LEU A 50 26.31 7.64 -6.25
CA LEU A 50 26.73 7.08 -4.98
C LEU A 50 27.84 7.92 -4.35
N ASP A 51 28.95 8.13 -5.08
CA ASP A 51 30.09 8.90 -4.59
C ASP A 51 29.77 10.39 -4.53
N GLY A 52 28.99 10.91 -5.50
CA GLY A 52 28.52 12.32 -5.52
C GLY A 52 27.68 12.70 -4.30
N ASN A 53 27.00 11.74 -3.66
CA ASN A 53 26.24 11.90 -2.41
C ASN A 53 26.97 11.39 -1.16
N ASP A 54 28.23 10.99 -1.25
CA ASP A 54 29.01 10.36 -0.17
C ASP A 54 28.29 9.14 0.46
N LEU A 55 27.49 8.42 -0.33
CA LEU A 55 26.58 7.39 0.17
C LEU A 55 27.31 6.25 0.90
N PRO A 56 28.48 5.75 0.44
CA PRO A 56 29.24 4.74 1.16
C PRO A 56 29.62 5.14 2.58
N ALA A 57 30.10 6.36 2.78
CA ALA A 57 30.50 6.88 4.09
C ALA A 57 29.27 7.09 4.99
N ARG A 58 28.17 7.53 4.42
CA ARG A 58 26.90 7.76 5.14
C ARG A 58 26.26 6.44 5.57
N MET A 59 26.24 5.41 4.71
CA MET A 59 25.72 4.08 5.06
C MET A 59 26.54 3.37 6.14
N ALA A 60 27.85 3.65 6.21
CA ALA A 60 28.71 3.11 7.26
C ALA A 60 28.32 3.63 8.66
N GLN A 61 27.73 4.82 8.74
CA GLN A 61 27.41 5.51 10.00
C GLN A 61 25.93 5.49 10.34
N ALA A 62 25.05 5.42 9.33
CA ALA A 62 23.61 5.52 9.51
C ALA A 62 22.95 4.15 9.70
N GLY A 63 22.01 4.07 10.64
CA GLY A 63 21.09 2.91 10.72
C GLY A 63 19.98 2.96 9.66
N HIS A 64 19.71 4.15 9.11
CA HIS A 64 18.71 4.37 8.08
C HIS A 64 19.05 5.59 7.22
N LEU A 65 18.76 5.49 5.92
CA LEU A 65 18.83 6.60 4.96
C LEU A 65 17.60 6.63 4.05
N THR A 66 17.22 7.84 3.63
CA THR A 66 16.21 8.09 2.59
C THR A 66 16.90 8.63 1.36
N VAL A 67 16.85 7.88 0.27
CA VAL A 67 17.33 8.31 -1.05
C VAL A 67 16.12 8.58 -1.94
N ALA A 68 16.13 9.70 -2.67
CA ALA A 68 15.11 10.01 -3.64
C ALA A 68 15.71 10.17 -5.05
N GLU A 69 14.92 9.86 -6.07
CA GLU A 69 15.34 9.86 -7.47
C GLU A 69 14.22 10.43 -8.35
N THR A 70 14.58 11.14 -9.40
CA THR A 70 13.62 11.78 -10.31
C THR A 70 13.22 10.93 -11.52
N GLY A 71 13.97 9.90 -11.88
CA GLY A 71 13.67 8.99 -12.99
C GLY A 71 14.15 7.58 -12.70
N PHE A 72 13.22 6.63 -12.57
CA PHE A 72 13.56 5.22 -12.28
C PHE A 72 14.24 4.52 -13.47
N GLY A 73 13.74 4.78 -14.68
CA GLY A 73 14.27 4.23 -15.93
C GLY A 73 14.42 2.71 -15.88
N THR A 74 15.64 2.22 -16.07
CA THR A 74 15.97 0.80 -15.96
C THR A 74 16.16 0.32 -14.51
N GLY A 75 16.13 1.21 -13.52
CA GLY A 75 16.42 0.90 -12.13
C GLY A 75 17.91 0.67 -11.84
N LEU A 76 18.82 1.05 -12.74
CA LEU A 76 20.26 0.84 -12.56
C LEU A 76 20.81 1.51 -11.31
N ASN A 77 20.33 2.71 -10.98
CA ASN A 77 20.71 3.40 -9.74
C ASN A 77 20.31 2.62 -8.50
N LEU A 78 19.10 2.05 -8.48
CA LEU A 78 18.65 1.18 -7.40
C LEU A 78 19.50 -0.10 -7.31
N LEU A 79 19.85 -0.73 -8.44
CA LEU A 79 20.75 -1.90 -8.46
C LEU A 79 22.11 -1.58 -7.87
N ALA A 80 22.66 -0.39 -8.17
CA ALA A 80 23.93 0.06 -7.60
C ALA A 80 23.83 0.28 -6.08
N VAL A 81 22.68 0.79 -5.60
CA VAL A 81 22.40 0.91 -4.16
C VAL A 81 22.28 -0.47 -3.51
N MET A 82 21.58 -1.42 -4.14
CA MET A 82 21.46 -2.80 -3.62
C MET A 82 22.84 -3.47 -3.49
N ASP A 83 23.70 -3.32 -4.49
CA ASP A 83 25.09 -3.82 -4.44
C ASP A 83 25.87 -3.15 -3.28
N LEU A 84 25.74 -1.84 -3.12
CA LEU A 84 26.37 -1.11 -2.03
C LEU A 84 25.91 -1.61 -0.66
N MET A 85 24.60 -1.88 -0.49
CA MET A 85 24.00 -2.36 0.77
C MET A 85 24.54 -3.70 1.24
N VAL A 86 25.11 -4.53 0.37
CA VAL A 86 25.76 -5.79 0.76
C VAL A 86 26.91 -5.53 1.75
N ARG A 87 27.63 -4.40 1.57
CA ARG A 87 28.76 -4.01 2.43
C ARG A 87 28.34 -3.35 3.75
N TYR A 88 27.08 -2.93 3.86
CA TYR A 88 26.53 -2.21 5.01
C TYR A 88 25.24 -2.89 5.53
N PRO A 89 25.34 -4.10 6.10
CA PRO A 89 24.17 -4.90 6.49
C PRO A 89 23.33 -4.27 7.61
N GLN A 90 23.90 -3.33 8.38
CA GLN A 90 23.21 -2.60 9.45
C GLN A 90 22.32 -1.46 8.91
N CYS A 91 22.53 -1.01 7.68
CA CYS A 91 21.80 0.13 7.13
C CYS A 91 20.50 -0.33 6.48
N HIS A 92 19.40 0.29 6.85
CA HIS A 92 18.11 0.24 6.16
C HIS A 92 17.98 1.43 5.22
N LEU A 93 17.24 1.26 4.14
CA LEU A 93 17.09 2.32 3.13
C LEU A 93 15.66 2.40 2.61
N ASP A 94 15.09 3.60 2.60
CA ASP A 94 13.91 3.93 1.82
C ASP A 94 14.36 4.62 0.53
N PHE A 95 14.01 4.04 -0.62
CA PHE A 95 14.33 4.56 -1.95
C PHE A 95 13.05 5.04 -2.62
N ILE A 96 12.93 6.35 -2.85
CA ILE A 96 11.73 6.98 -3.42
C ILE A 96 12.05 7.34 -4.85
N SER A 97 11.35 6.76 -5.82
CA SER A 97 11.60 7.02 -7.24
C SER A 97 10.31 7.31 -8.00
N LEU A 98 10.41 8.13 -9.03
CA LEU A 98 9.32 8.52 -9.91
C LEU A 98 9.60 8.01 -11.32
N GLU A 99 8.54 7.62 -12.07
CA GLU A 99 8.69 7.17 -13.45
C GLU A 99 7.40 7.43 -14.24
N ALA A 100 7.52 8.19 -15.32
CA ALA A 100 6.39 8.53 -16.18
C ALA A 100 6.12 7.45 -17.25
N PHE A 101 7.15 6.69 -17.63
CA PHE A 101 7.12 5.73 -18.73
C PHE A 101 7.73 4.39 -18.28
N PRO A 102 7.09 3.67 -17.33
CA PRO A 102 7.70 2.48 -16.73
C PRO A 102 7.98 1.40 -17.76
N LEU A 103 9.20 0.89 -17.75
CA LEU A 103 9.65 -0.21 -18.60
C LEU A 103 9.02 -1.53 -18.16
N ASP A 104 8.78 -2.42 -19.11
CA ASP A 104 8.40 -3.80 -18.79
C ASP A 104 9.61 -4.65 -18.37
N ALA A 105 9.32 -5.82 -17.79
CA ALA A 105 10.36 -6.72 -17.27
C ALA A 105 11.29 -7.27 -18.37
N GLU A 106 10.82 -7.41 -19.61
CA GLU A 106 11.60 -7.92 -20.73
C GLU A 106 12.63 -6.87 -21.19
N ILE A 107 12.20 -5.62 -21.37
CA ILE A 107 13.10 -4.50 -21.68
C ILE A 107 14.12 -4.34 -20.57
N MET A 108 13.70 -4.38 -19.30
CA MET A 108 14.63 -4.30 -18.16
C MET A 108 15.61 -5.47 -18.13
N ALA A 109 15.17 -6.70 -18.43
CA ALA A 109 16.06 -7.85 -18.48
C ALA A 109 17.16 -7.67 -19.53
N ARG A 110 16.81 -7.15 -20.70
CA ARG A 110 17.76 -6.85 -21.76
C ARG A 110 18.71 -5.71 -21.37
N ALA A 111 18.19 -4.65 -20.75
CA ALA A 111 18.98 -3.51 -20.28
C ALA A 111 19.99 -3.91 -19.17
N HIS A 112 19.64 -4.86 -18.32
CA HIS A 112 20.52 -5.36 -17.26
C HIS A 112 21.56 -6.38 -17.74
N GLY A 113 21.39 -6.96 -18.94
CA GLY A 113 22.26 -8.01 -19.48
C GLY A 113 23.76 -7.72 -19.41
N PRO A 114 24.24 -6.50 -19.73
CA PRO A 114 25.65 -6.14 -19.64
C PRO A 114 26.23 -6.19 -18.21
N PHE A 115 25.42 -6.03 -17.17
CA PHE A 115 25.85 -5.89 -15.78
C PHE A 115 25.81 -7.24 -15.04
N THR A 116 26.63 -8.20 -15.47
CA THR A 116 26.64 -9.58 -14.94
C THR A 116 26.91 -9.65 -13.44
N GLY A 117 27.70 -8.71 -12.88
CA GLY A 117 27.94 -8.61 -11.44
C GLY A 117 26.68 -8.23 -10.62
N LEU A 118 25.64 -7.67 -11.26
CA LEU A 118 24.39 -7.29 -10.64
C LEU A 118 23.25 -8.29 -10.91
N ALA A 119 23.52 -9.42 -11.55
CA ALA A 119 22.50 -10.34 -12.04
C ALA A 119 21.49 -10.79 -10.96
N VAL A 120 21.96 -11.05 -9.74
CA VAL A 120 21.11 -11.46 -8.60
C VAL A 120 20.17 -10.32 -8.19
N HIS A 121 20.69 -9.10 -8.06
CA HIS A 121 19.89 -7.93 -7.71
C HIS A 121 18.90 -7.57 -8.82
N ALA A 122 19.34 -7.67 -10.07
CA ALA A 122 18.51 -7.42 -11.24
C ALA A 122 17.34 -8.41 -11.36
N ALA A 123 17.57 -9.70 -11.09
CA ALA A 123 16.52 -10.70 -11.02
C ALA A 123 15.53 -10.38 -9.90
N ALA A 124 16.02 -10.15 -8.67
CA ALA A 124 15.18 -9.81 -7.52
C ALA A 124 14.33 -8.55 -7.76
N LEU A 125 14.89 -7.53 -8.41
CA LEU A 125 14.14 -6.32 -8.78
C LEU A 125 13.03 -6.65 -9.79
N ARG A 126 13.34 -7.35 -10.89
CA ARG A 126 12.34 -7.68 -11.92
C ARG A 126 11.19 -8.54 -11.38
N ASP A 127 11.51 -9.51 -10.53
CA ASP A 127 10.50 -10.38 -9.89
C ASP A 127 9.59 -9.61 -8.93
N ALA A 128 10.10 -8.53 -8.34
CA ALA A 128 9.38 -7.69 -7.39
C ALA A 128 8.67 -6.49 -8.02
N LEU A 129 8.87 -6.22 -9.33
CA LEU A 129 8.26 -5.05 -9.98
C LEU A 129 6.74 -5.04 -9.81
N PRO A 130 6.18 -3.89 -9.45
CA PRO A 130 4.73 -3.75 -9.39
C PRO A 130 4.13 -3.69 -10.80
N PRO A 131 2.81 -3.88 -10.91
CA PRO A 131 2.12 -3.64 -12.17
C PRO A 131 2.29 -2.18 -12.63
N ARG A 132 2.27 -1.96 -13.93
CA ARG A 132 2.44 -0.64 -14.55
C ARG A 132 1.16 0.20 -14.48
N TRP A 133 0.65 0.43 -13.27
CA TRP A 133 -0.53 1.26 -13.03
C TRP A 133 -0.12 2.64 -12.51
N PRO A 134 -0.81 3.71 -12.91
CA PRO A 134 -0.57 5.03 -12.32
C PRO A 134 -0.69 5.02 -10.81
N GLY A 135 0.16 5.76 -10.13
CA GLY A 135 0.09 5.96 -8.69
C GLY A 135 1.23 5.33 -7.90
N TYR A 136 0.98 5.10 -6.62
CA TYR A 136 1.98 4.67 -5.65
C TYR A 136 2.08 3.15 -5.54
N HIS A 137 3.31 2.65 -5.54
CA HIS A 137 3.64 1.24 -5.35
C HIS A 137 4.75 1.09 -4.32
N LEU A 138 4.58 0.12 -3.43
CA LEU A 138 5.56 -0.23 -2.42
C LEU A 138 6.16 -1.61 -2.73
N VAL A 139 7.48 -1.70 -2.72
CA VAL A 139 8.24 -2.93 -2.96
C VAL A 139 9.27 -3.12 -1.85
N SER A 140 9.36 -4.33 -1.30
CA SER A 140 10.38 -4.70 -0.31
C SER A 140 11.47 -5.53 -0.97
N LEU A 141 12.73 -5.15 -0.78
CA LEU A 141 13.92 -5.78 -1.35
C LEU A 141 14.98 -6.02 -0.27
N CYS A 142 16.05 -6.73 -0.58
CA CYS A 142 17.18 -6.97 0.32
C CYS A 142 16.74 -7.48 1.71
N ASP A 143 15.88 -8.51 1.75
CA ASP A 143 15.33 -9.10 2.98
C ASP A 143 14.62 -8.07 3.90
N GLY A 144 13.93 -7.10 3.29
CA GLY A 144 13.18 -6.06 3.99
C GLY A 144 14.02 -4.86 4.43
N ARG A 145 15.34 -4.84 4.18
CA ARG A 145 16.20 -3.69 4.51
C ARG A 145 16.08 -2.53 3.52
N LEU A 146 15.59 -2.78 2.30
CA LEU A 146 15.31 -1.76 1.31
C LEU A 146 13.81 -1.72 1.02
N THR A 147 13.20 -0.54 1.21
CA THR A 147 11.84 -0.26 0.76
C THR A 147 11.90 0.67 -0.44
N LEU A 148 11.44 0.18 -1.59
CA LEU A 148 11.27 1.00 -2.78
C LEU A 148 9.85 1.58 -2.77
N HIS A 149 9.76 2.90 -2.76
CA HIS A 149 8.55 3.70 -2.95
C HIS A 149 8.52 4.20 -4.39
N LEU A 150 7.82 3.51 -5.26
CA LEU A 150 7.79 3.79 -6.68
C LEU A 150 6.49 4.50 -7.05
N HIS A 151 6.61 5.67 -7.65
CA HIS A 151 5.48 6.46 -8.13
C HIS A 151 5.47 6.45 -9.65
N TYR A 152 4.44 5.89 -10.23
CA TYR A 152 4.22 5.92 -11.67
C TYR A 152 3.35 7.11 -12.07
N GLY A 153 3.91 8.01 -12.86
CA GLY A 153 3.30 9.24 -13.36
C GLY A 153 4.30 10.39 -13.50
N ASP A 154 3.81 11.55 -13.95
CA ASP A 154 4.65 12.73 -14.17
C ASP A 154 5.13 13.35 -12.85
N ALA A 155 6.42 13.67 -12.78
CA ALA A 155 7.03 14.25 -11.59
C ALA A 155 6.42 15.61 -11.20
N SER A 156 5.96 16.40 -12.18
CA SER A 156 5.33 17.70 -11.93
C SER A 156 3.98 17.58 -11.20
N ASP A 157 3.29 16.45 -11.35
CA ASP A 157 2.02 16.17 -10.70
C ASP A 157 2.23 15.51 -9.34
N ILE A 158 3.25 14.64 -9.24
CA ILE A 158 3.49 13.80 -8.07
C ILE A 158 4.20 14.56 -6.96
N LEU A 159 5.37 15.20 -7.23
CA LEU A 159 6.20 15.81 -6.19
C LEU A 159 5.45 16.82 -5.30
N PRO A 160 4.58 17.70 -5.82
CA PRO A 160 3.81 18.63 -4.99
C PRO A 160 2.86 17.94 -4.02
N SER A 161 2.46 16.70 -4.32
CA SER A 161 1.53 15.92 -3.50
C SER A 161 2.21 15.12 -2.39
N LEU A 162 3.54 14.96 -2.44
CA LEU A 162 4.29 14.15 -1.48
C LEU A 162 4.75 14.96 -0.28
N ASP A 163 5.00 14.25 0.82
CA ASP A 163 5.58 14.79 2.04
C ASP A 163 6.57 13.77 2.65
N PHE A 164 7.87 14.07 2.55
CA PHE A 164 8.97 13.31 3.11
C PHE A 164 10.23 14.17 3.19
N GLN A 165 11.30 13.66 3.79
CA GLN A 165 12.58 14.35 3.88
C GLN A 165 13.72 13.44 3.40
N ALA A 166 14.25 13.70 2.20
CA ALA A 166 15.35 12.95 1.63
C ALA A 166 16.69 13.32 2.28
N ASP A 167 17.51 12.29 2.49
CA ASP A 167 18.92 12.43 2.84
C ASP A 167 19.78 12.72 1.61
N ALA A 168 19.44 12.09 0.48
CA ALA A 168 20.16 12.24 -0.77
C ALA A 168 19.20 12.21 -1.95
N TRP A 169 19.50 13.02 -2.97
CA TRP A 169 18.80 13.00 -4.24
C TRP A 169 19.72 12.53 -5.37
N PHE A 170 19.22 11.61 -6.16
CA PHE A 170 19.74 11.25 -7.47
C PHE A 170 18.92 12.03 -8.52
N LEU A 171 19.44 13.16 -8.98
CA LEU A 171 18.77 13.95 -10.01
C LEU A 171 19.12 13.37 -11.37
N ASP A 172 18.39 12.31 -11.70
CA ASP A 172 18.54 11.54 -12.92
C ASP A 172 17.35 11.73 -13.86
N GLY A 173 17.52 11.33 -15.11
CA GLY A 173 16.57 11.48 -16.20
C GLY A 173 17.25 11.92 -17.47
N PHE A 174 16.49 12.09 -18.55
CA PHE A 174 17.04 12.55 -19.84
C PHE A 174 17.59 13.97 -19.74
N ALA A 175 18.60 14.25 -20.57
CA ALA A 175 19.32 15.54 -20.56
C ALA A 175 18.35 16.75 -20.60
N PRO A 176 18.66 17.88 -19.93
CA PRO A 176 17.78 19.05 -19.87
C PRO A 176 17.30 19.55 -21.23
N ALA A 177 18.15 19.46 -22.26
CA ALA A 177 17.78 19.82 -23.62
C ALA A 177 16.81 18.85 -24.31
N ARG A 178 16.71 17.60 -23.80
CA ARG A 178 15.84 16.54 -24.32
C ARG A 178 14.54 16.40 -23.52
N ASN A 179 14.59 16.62 -22.22
CA ASN A 179 13.43 16.60 -21.32
C ASN A 179 13.40 17.86 -20.44
N PRO A 180 13.12 19.05 -20.98
CA PRO A 180 13.14 20.30 -20.20
C PRO A 180 12.11 20.31 -19.07
N ARG A 181 11.00 19.55 -19.18
CA ARG A 181 9.95 19.50 -18.13
C ARG A 181 10.48 18.98 -16.80
N MET A 182 11.36 18.00 -16.79
CA MET A 182 11.94 17.41 -15.57
C MET A 182 12.84 18.42 -14.80
N TRP A 183 13.35 19.44 -15.49
CA TRP A 183 14.32 20.40 -14.95
C TRP A 183 13.75 21.80 -14.72
N GLN A 184 12.41 21.93 -14.74
CA GLN A 184 11.72 23.20 -14.48
C GLN A 184 11.92 23.66 -13.03
N ALA A 185 11.84 24.97 -12.81
CA ALA A 185 12.06 25.60 -11.50
C ALA A 185 11.11 25.05 -10.41
N GLU A 186 9.88 24.73 -10.79
CA GLU A 186 8.85 24.16 -9.92
C GLU A 186 9.28 22.78 -9.35
N ILE A 187 9.81 21.90 -10.21
CA ILE A 187 10.33 20.60 -9.80
C ILE A 187 11.56 20.77 -8.89
N LEU A 188 12.48 21.64 -9.26
CA LEU A 188 13.67 21.92 -8.45
C LEU A 188 13.30 22.51 -7.08
N ALA A 189 12.27 23.35 -7.01
CA ALA A 189 11.74 23.87 -5.75
C ALA A 189 11.15 22.74 -4.86
N GLU A 190 10.41 21.80 -5.44
CA GLU A 190 9.88 20.64 -4.72
C GLU A 190 11.01 19.73 -4.21
N ILE A 191 12.07 19.50 -4.99
CA ILE A 191 13.26 18.80 -4.54
C ILE A 191 13.87 19.52 -3.32
N GLY A 192 13.97 20.86 -3.35
CA GLY A 192 14.39 21.64 -2.19
C GLY A 192 13.49 21.44 -0.97
N ARG A 193 12.18 21.49 -1.13
CA ARG A 193 11.20 21.29 -0.04
C ARG A 193 11.30 19.89 0.58
N LEU A 194 11.50 18.88 -0.26
CA LEU A 194 11.55 17.47 0.12
C LEU A 194 12.94 17.00 0.60
N THR A 195 13.90 17.91 0.72
CA THR A 195 15.25 17.60 1.20
C THR A 195 15.44 18.14 2.62
N ARG A 196 15.90 17.30 3.55
CA ARG A 196 16.22 17.74 4.91
C ARG A 196 17.41 18.68 4.95
N ALA A 197 17.57 19.39 6.06
CA ALA A 197 18.79 20.15 6.34
C ALA A 197 20.05 19.25 6.24
N GLY A 198 21.06 19.71 5.51
CA GLY A 198 22.28 18.93 5.25
C GLY A 198 22.10 17.74 4.29
N GLY A 199 20.92 17.54 3.73
CA GLY A 199 20.71 16.56 2.66
C GLY A 199 21.47 16.94 1.39
N THR A 200 21.84 15.94 0.59
CA THR A 200 22.71 16.09 -0.57
C THR A 200 21.97 15.85 -1.87
N LEU A 201 22.55 16.30 -2.96
CA LEU A 201 22.13 15.94 -4.32
C LEU A 201 23.34 15.73 -5.23
N ALA A 202 23.14 14.89 -6.26
CA ALA A 202 24.10 14.76 -7.35
C ALA A 202 23.36 14.59 -8.68
N SER A 203 23.97 15.09 -9.77
CA SER A 203 23.45 14.92 -11.12
C SER A 203 24.57 14.93 -12.15
N PHE A 204 24.38 14.12 -13.18
CA PHE A 204 25.29 14.04 -14.33
C PHE A 204 25.37 15.34 -15.16
N THR A 205 24.35 16.21 -15.05
CA THR A 205 24.30 17.47 -15.81
C THR A 205 24.96 18.61 -15.04
N ALA A 206 25.69 19.48 -15.76
CA ALA A 206 26.24 20.72 -15.22
C ALA A 206 25.60 21.98 -15.86
N ALA A 207 24.40 21.84 -16.43
CA ALA A 207 23.67 22.91 -17.07
C ALA A 207 23.46 24.11 -16.14
N GLY A 208 23.72 25.32 -16.64
CA GLY A 208 23.68 26.53 -15.83
C GLY A 208 22.29 26.86 -15.27
N GLU A 209 21.24 26.55 -16.01
CA GLU A 209 19.85 26.75 -15.58
C GLU A 209 19.48 25.81 -14.42
N VAL A 210 19.87 24.52 -14.50
CA VAL A 210 19.65 23.53 -13.42
C VAL A 210 20.38 23.97 -12.15
N ARG A 211 21.65 24.37 -12.28
CA ARG A 211 22.42 24.84 -11.12
C ARG A 211 21.78 26.06 -10.44
N ARG A 212 21.39 27.09 -11.24
CA ARG A 212 20.72 28.28 -10.69
C ARG A 212 19.37 27.96 -10.05
N GLY A 213 18.61 27.04 -10.65
CA GLY A 213 17.33 26.57 -10.08
C GLY A 213 17.51 25.88 -8.73
N LEU A 214 18.54 25.03 -8.58
CA LEU A 214 18.87 24.37 -7.34
C LEU A 214 19.39 25.37 -6.27
N GLU A 215 20.21 26.36 -6.68
CA GLU A 215 20.64 27.44 -5.79
C GLU A 215 19.43 28.24 -5.27
N ALA A 216 18.47 28.56 -6.15
CA ALA A 216 17.21 29.22 -5.75
C ALA A 216 16.34 28.34 -4.83
N ALA A 217 16.40 26.99 -4.99
CA ALA A 217 15.73 26.02 -4.13
C ALA A 217 16.44 25.82 -2.77
N GLY A 218 17.55 26.54 -2.49
CA GLY A 218 18.26 26.58 -1.22
C GLY A 218 19.39 25.55 -1.11
N PHE A 219 19.96 25.11 -2.21
CA PHE A 219 21.17 24.29 -2.21
C PHE A 219 22.41 25.15 -2.47
N ARG A 220 23.50 24.79 -1.81
CA ARG A 220 24.84 25.15 -2.26
C ARG A 220 25.26 24.12 -3.32
N VAL A 221 25.56 24.56 -4.54
CA VAL A 221 25.88 23.68 -5.66
C VAL A 221 27.30 23.93 -6.15
N GLU A 222 28.05 22.87 -6.37
CA GLU A 222 29.39 22.94 -6.95
C GLU A 222 29.52 22.06 -8.19
N ARG A 223 30.44 22.42 -9.09
CA ARG A 223 30.84 21.61 -10.22
C ARG A 223 32.04 20.76 -9.82
N VAL A 224 31.98 19.50 -10.14
CA VAL A 224 33.07 18.54 -9.91
C VAL A 224 33.36 17.77 -11.19
N PRO A 225 34.48 17.05 -11.31
CA PRO A 225 34.77 16.20 -12.46
C PRO A 225 33.63 15.21 -12.73
N GLY A 226 33.19 15.15 -13.99
CA GLY A 226 32.18 14.20 -14.45
C GLY A 226 32.78 12.84 -14.78
N PHE A 227 31.95 11.93 -15.31
CA PHE A 227 32.35 10.59 -15.72
C PHE A 227 32.56 10.50 -17.24
N GLY A 228 33.54 9.74 -17.69
CA GLY A 228 33.82 9.47 -19.09
C GLY A 228 34.02 10.75 -19.91
N ARG A 229 33.23 10.94 -20.96
CA ARG A 229 33.30 12.13 -21.85
C ARG A 229 32.69 13.39 -21.22
N LYS A 230 31.89 13.25 -20.16
CA LYS A 230 31.28 14.39 -19.46
C LYS A 230 32.33 15.08 -18.57
N ARG A 231 32.77 16.26 -18.96
CA ARG A 231 33.82 17.01 -18.24
C ARG A 231 33.43 17.40 -16.82
N GLN A 232 32.15 17.66 -16.57
CA GLN A 232 31.63 18.16 -15.30
C GLN A 232 30.30 17.53 -14.98
N MET A 233 30.07 17.30 -13.71
CA MET A 233 28.81 17.02 -13.05
C MET A 233 28.59 18.01 -11.93
N ILE A 234 27.41 17.98 -11.27
CA ILE A 234 27.14 18.78 -10.08
C ILE A 234 26.86 17.89 -8.88
N ARG A 235 27.24 18.40 -7.71
CA ARG A 235 26.77 17.96 -6.42
C ARG A 235 26.37 19.16 -5.58
N GLY A 236 25.51 18.96 -4.57
CA GLY A 236 25.03 20.05 -3.74
C GLY A 236 24.56 19.60 -2.38
N TRP A 237 24.41 20.57 -1.50
CA TRP A 237 23.98 20.40 -0.11
C TRP A 237 22.86 21.38 0.21
N ARG A 238 21.81 20.90 0.86
CA ARG A 238 20.72 21.74 1.36
C ARG A 238 21.22 22.59 2.51
N THR A 239 21.14 23.91 2.36
CA THR A 239 21.53 24.87 3.38
C THR A 239 20.30 25.28 4.20
N GLY A 240 20.45 25.33 5.54
CA GLY A 240 19.37 25.73 6.44
C GLY A 240 18.34 24.62 6.73
N GLY A 241 17.53 24.86 7.74
CA GLY A 241 16.51 23.93 8.26
C GLY A 241 16.92 23.31 9.59
N ASP A 242 15.92 23.05 10.44
CA ASP A 242 16.13 22.39 11.72
C ASP A 242 16.14 20.87 11.54
N ALA A 243 17.16 20.22 12.09
CA ALA A 243 17.16 18.78 12.24
C ALA A 243 16.11 18.41 13.31
N ARG A 244 14.99 17.83 12.93
CA ARG A 244 14.04 17.30 13.90
C ARG A 244 14.66 16.08 14.57
N ALA A 245 15.15 16.26 15.80
CA ALA A 245 15.47 15.15 16.67
C ALA A 245 14.14 14.61 17.24
N SER A 246 13.67 13.50 16.74
CA SER A 246 12.55 12.77 17.32
C SER A 246 13.00 11.36 17.66
N SER A 247 12.56 10.84 18.80
CA SER A 247 12.93 9.49 19.23
C SER A 247 12.00 8.46 18.58
N THR A 248 12.56 7.53 17.84
CA THR A 248 11.81 6.40 17.26
C THR A 248 11.37 5.46 18.38
N PRO A 249 10.10 5.03 18.43
CA PRO A 249 9.61 4.05 19.40
C PRO A 249 10.41 2.75 19.32
N LYS A 250 10.80 2.21 20.46
CA LYS A 250 11.52 0.91 20.54
C LYS A 250 10.54 -0.25 20.70
N SER A 251 9.48 -0.06 21.49
CA SER A 251 8.46 -1.05 21.80
C SER A 251 7.07 -0.59 21.33
N VAL A 252 6.36 -1.44 20.58
CA VAL A 252 5.03 -1.11 20.04
C VAL A 252 4.05 -2.23 20.33
N ALA A 253 2.95 -1.92 21.02
CA ALA A 253 1.83 -2.83 21.14
C ALA A 253 0.86 -2.69 19.96
N VAL A 254 0.47 -3.81 19.35
CA VAL A 254 -0.56 -3.87 18.32
C VAL A 254 -1.76 -4.61 18.87
N ILE A 255 -2.88 -3.91 19.09
CA ILE A 255 -4.08 -4.47 19.70
C ILE A 255 -4.98 -5.04 18.61
N GLY A 256 -5.07 -6.36 18.56
CA GLY A 256 -5.84 -7.16 17.60
C GLY A 256 -4.98 -7.91 16.58
N GLY A 257 -5.14 -9.24 16.52
CA GLY A 257 -4.44 -10.17 15.62
C GLY A 257 -5.16 -10.46 14.30
N GLY A 258 -6.02 -9.54 13.84
CA GLY A 258 -6.64 -9.59 12.52
C GLY A 258 -5.72 -9.03 11.44
N ILE A 259 -6.22 -8.96 10.19
CA ILE A 259 -5.41 -8.48 9.04
C ILE A 259 -4.84 -7.06 9.24
N ALA A 260 -5.56 -6.18 9.94
CA ALA A 260 -5.09 -4.83 10.24
C ALA A 260 -3.84 -4.87 11.12
N GLY A 261 -3.93 -5.54 12.27
CA GLY A 261 -2.81 -5.64 13.21
C GLY A 261 -1.63 -6.42 12.64
N ALA A 262 -1.89 -7.56 11.98
CA ALA A 262 -0.84 -8.35 11.33
C ALA A 262 -0.05 -7.53 10.30
N SER A 263 -0.75 -6.70 9.50
CA SER A 263 -0.09 -5.84 8.50
C SER A 263 0.79 -4.77 9.13
N VAL A 264 0.31 -4.09 10.18
CA VAL A 264 1.12 -3.08 10.91
C VAL A 264 2.31 -3.74 11.59
N ALA A 265 2.11 -4.83 12.30
CA ALA A 265 3.17 -5.52 13.04
C ALA A 265 4.26 -6.05 12.09
N ALA A 266 3.88 -6.58 10.92
CA ALA A 266 4.84 -6.96 9.88
C ALA A 266 5.67 -5.77 9.38
N GLY A 267 5.03 -4.63 9.14
CA GLY A 267 5.70 -3.40 8.73
C GLY A 267 6.66 -2.86 9.80
N LEU A 268 6.27 -2.90 11.07
CA LEU A 268 7.10 -2.51 12.20
C LEU A 268 8.33 -3.43 12.34
N ARG A 269 8.14 -4.75 12.26
CA ARG A 269 9.24 -5.73 12.31
C ARG A 269 10.29 -5.46 11.24
N ARG A 270 9.88 -5.24 9.99
CA ARG A 270 10.81 -4.92 8.89
C ARG A 270 11.64 -3.67 9.16
N ARG A 271 11.11 -2.74 9.95
CA ARG A 271 11.79 -1.49 10.34
C ARG A 271 12.57 -1.59 11.66
N GLY A 272 12.62 -2.78 12.24
CA GLY A 272 13.42 -3.06 13.44
C GLY A 272 12.74 -2.69 14.77
N ALA A 273 11.44 -2.38 14.79
CA ALA A 273 10.69 -2.17 16.03
C ALA A 273 10.43 -3.49 16.78
N GLN A 274 10.45 -3.46 18.11
CA GLN A 274 9.98 -4.56 18.94
C GLN A 274 8.44 -4.49 19.02
N ALA A 275 7.77 -5.09 18.05
CA ALA A 275 6.32 -5.15 18.01
C ALA A 275 5.79 -6.42 18.69
N VAL A 276 4.72 -6.30 19.48
CA VAL A 276 3.97 -7.43 20.06
C VAL A 276 2.49 -7.29 19.71
N ILE A 277 1.88 -8.36 19.26
CA ILE A 277 0.43 -8.42 19.01
C ILE A 277 -0.27 -8.88 20.28
N LEU A 278 -1.26 -8.11 20.74
CA LEU A 278 -2.15 -8.45 21.84
C LEU A 278 -3.49 -8.88 21.25
N GLU A 279 -3.79 -10.18 21.31
CA GLU A 279 -5.01 -10.77 20.75
C GLU A 279 -5.87 -11.38 21.86
N ARG A 280 -7.16 -11.01 21.93
CA ARG A 280 -8.06 -11.54 22.94
C ARG A 280 -8.48 -13.00 22.68
N GLY A 281 -8.52 -13.41 21.40
CA GLY A 281 -8.86 -14.77 21.01
C GLY A 281 -7.73 -15.77 21.29
N ALA A 282 -8.06 -17.07 21.25
CA ALA A 282 -7.08 -18.14 21.37
C ALA A 282 -6.15 -18.28 20.15
N GLY A 283 -6.46 -17.59 19.04
CA GLY A 283 -5.68 -17.57 17.81
C GLY A 283 -5.90 -16.27 17.05
N PHE A 284 -5.02 -15.97 16.11
CA PHE A 284 -5.16 -14.79 15.27
C PHE A 284 -6.26 -14.97 14.21
N GLY A 285 -6.84 -13.85 13.76
CA GLY A 285 -7.92 -13.85 12.78
C GLY A 285 -9.29 -14.24 13.33
N ALA A 286 -9.48 -14.32 14.65
CA ALA A 286 -10.74 -14.76 15.27
C ALA A 286 -11.97 -13.89 14.90
N GLY A 287 -11.76 -12.61 14.58
CA GLY A 287 -12.82 -11.68 14.16
C GLY A 287 -13.19 -11.79 12.67
N ALA A 288 -13.42 -10.64 12.02
CA ALA A 288 -13.77 -10.54 10.59
C ALA A 288 -12.73 -11.14 9.62
N SER A 289 -11.50 -11.35 10.10
CA SER A 289 -10.40 -11.92 9.31
C SER A 289 -10.37 -13.46 9.28
N GLY A 290 -11.30 -14.13 9.92
CA GLY A 290 -11.27 -15.59 10.06
C GLY A 290 -12.15 -16.36 9.08
N ASN A 291 -12.65 -15.74 8.02
CA ASN A 291 -13.34 -16.48 6.97
C ASN A 291 -12.39 -17.51 6.33
N ARG A 292 -12.94 -18.60 5.83
CA ARG A 292 -12.16 -19.65 5.13
C ARG A 292 -11.49 -19.06 3.88
N MET A 293 -12.23 -18.23 3.18
CA MET A 293 -11.76 -17.53 2.00
C MET A 293 -12.13 -16.04 2.02
N ALA A 294 -11.37 -15.24 1.31
CA ALA A 294 -11.65 -13.84 1.10
C ALA A 294 -11.33 -13.43 -0.35
N LEU A 295 -12.05 -12.43 -0.85
CA LEU A 295 -11.75 -11.85 -2.15
C LEU A 295 -10.94 -10.55 -1.98
N GLN A 296 -9.86 -10.43 -2.74
CA GLN A 296 -9.11 -9.20 -2.94
C GLN A 296 -9.51 -8.59 -4.27
N SER A 297 -10.15 -7.43 -4.23
CA SER A 297 -10.52 -6.66 -5.41
C SER A 297 -10.49 -5.17 -5.08
N PRO A 298 -10.18 -4.29 -6.06
CA PRO A 298 -10.13 -2.86 -5.83
C PRO A 298 -11.54 -2.27 -5.80
N ARG A 299 -11.66 -1.10 -5.16
CA ARG A 299 -12.83 -0.24 -5.29
C ARG A 299 -12.48 0.91 -6.21
N LEU A 300 -12.70 0.73 -7.50
CA LEU A 300 -12.45 1.75 -8.50
C LEU A 300 -13.65 2.70 -8.63
N SER A 301 -13.39 3.90 -9.13
CA SER A 301 -14.40 4.92 -9.47
C SER A 301 -14.12 5.47 -10.85
N VAL A 302 -15.17 5.91 -11.53
CA VAL A 302 -15.12 6.42 -12.91
C VAL A 302 -14.34 7.76 -13.04
N ASP A 303 -14.21 8.49 -11.94
CA ASP A 303 -13.51 9.77 -11.82
C ASP A 303 -12.05 9.62 -11.34
N HIS A 304 -11.57 8.41 -11.20
CA HIS A 304 -10.21 8.09 -10.69
C HIS A 304 -9.81 8.85 -9.43
N ASN A 305 -10.78 9.11 -8.53
CA ASN A 305 -10.52 9.89 -7.32
C ASN A 305 -9.45 9.27 -6.42
N ALA A 306 -9.02 10.01 -5.40
CA ALA A 306 -7.95 9.61 -4.49
C ALA A 306 -8.16 8.20 -3.89
N MET A 307 -9.40 7.84 -3.53
CA MET A 307 -9.70 6.54 -2.93
C MET A 307 -9.68 5.40 -3.96
N SER A 308 -10.03 5.67 -5.20
CA SER A 308 -9.88 4.74 -6.32
C SER A 308 -8.41 4.41 -6.56
N ARG A 309 -7.56 5.45 -6.66
CA ARG A 309 -6.11 5.30 -6.85
C ARG A 309 -5.46 4.56 -5.66
N LEU A 310 -5.81 4.93 -4.43
CA LEU A 310 -5.35 4.22 -3.23
C LEU A 310 -5.74 2.74 -3.27
N SER A 311 -6.98 2.44 -3.67
CA SER A 311 -7.47 1.06 -3.73
C SER A 311 -6.72 0.21 -4.76
N ALA A 312 -6.32 0.79 -5.90
CA ALA A 312 -5.47 0.13 -6.89
C ALA A 312 -4.06 -0.14 -6.32
N SER A 313 -3.44 0.87 -5.68
CA SER A 313 -2.15 0.71 -4.99
C SER A 313 -2.19 -0.37 -3.90
N CYS A 314 -3.27 -0.42 -3.13
CA CYS A 314 -3.49 -1.45 -2.11
C CYS A 314 -3.59 -2.85 -2.75
N LEU A 315 -4.32 -3.01 -3.84
CA LEU A 315 -4.42 -4.30 -4.55
C LEU A 315 -3.06 -4.73 -5.11
N SER A 316 -2.28 -3.80 -5.65
CA SER A 316 -0.93 -4.07 -6.16
C SER A 316 -0.04 -4.73 -5.12
N LEU A 317 -0.03 -4.25 -3.87
CA LEU A 317 0.74 -4.88 -2.80
C LEU A 317 0.07 -6.14 -2.27
N ALA A 318 -1.24 -6.11 -2.02
CA ALA A 318 -1.97 -7.22 -1.41
C ALA A 318 -1.93 -8.49 -2.26
N SER A 319 -2.05 -8.37 -3.59
CA SER A 319 -1.96 -9.53 -4.50
C SER A 319 -0.56 -10.16 -4.46
N ARG A 320 0.51 -9.36 -4.53
CA ARG A 320 1.89 -9.86 -4.44
C ARG A 320 2.20 -10.53 -3.10
N LEU A 321 1.72 -9.98 -2.00
CA LEU A 321 1.87 -10.61 -0.68
C LEU A 321 1.10 -11.93 -0.59
N SER A 322 -0.09 -12.02 -1.20
CA SER A 322 -0.87 -13.25 -1.23
C SER A 322 -0.20 -14.34 -2.09
N ASP A 323 0.39 -13.94 -3.23
CA ASP A 323 1.20 -14.82 -4.06
C ASP A 323 2.42 -15.36 -3.27
N ALA A 324 3.17 -14.47 -2.60
CA ALA A 324 4.34 -14.84 -1.79
C ALA A 324 3.99 -15.72 -0.56
N ALA A 325 2.81 -15.51 0.04
CA ALA A 325 2.32 -16.30 1.16
C ALA A 325 1.80 -17.69 0.76
N GLY A 326 1.71 -18.02 -0.54
CA GLY A 326 1.02 -19.22 -1.02
C GLY A 326 -0.46 -19.25 -0.59
N ALA A 327 -1.08 -18.08 -0.46
CA ALA A 327 -2.43 -17.93 0.02
C ALA A 327 -3.48 -17.98 -1.10
N VAL A 328 -3.07 -17.90 -2.35
CA VAL A 328 -3.97 -17.82 -3.50
C VAL A 328 -4.62 -19.17 -3.80
N VAL A 329 -5.94 -19.20 -3.88
CA VAL A 329 -6.77 -20.35 -4.31
C VAL A 329 -7.31 -20.10 -5.70
N GLY A 330 -7.65 -18.86 -6.04
CA GLY A 330 -8.12 -18.48 -7.38
C GLY A 330 -7.56 -17.14 -7.82
N SER A 331 -7.20 -17.06 -9.10
CA SER A 331 -6.62 -15.87 -9.73
C SER A 331 -7.67 -15.13 -10.56
N GLY A 332 -7.72 -13.82 -10.39
CA GLY A 332 -8.76 -12.97 -10.96
C GLY A 332 -10.02 -12.91 -10.12
N VAL A 333 -10.74 -11.79 -10.27
CA VAL A 333 -12.08 -11.61 -9.70
C VAL A 333 -13.01 -11.08 -10.79
N VAL A 334 -14.07 -11.82 -11.06
CA VAL A 334 -15.16 -11.42 -11.95
C VAL A 334 -16.13 -10.52 -11.16
N ALA A 335 -16.54 -9.41 -11.75
CA ALA A 335 -17.62 -8.57 -11.22
C ALA A 335 -18.75 -8.54 -12.26
N LEU A 336 -19.84 -9.24 -11.97
CA LEU A 336 -20.99 -9.34 -12.87
C LEU A 336 -21.80 -8.03 -12.90
N ASP A 337 -22.50 -7.79 -14.01
CA ASP A 337 -23.44 -6.67 -14.17
C ASP A 337 -24.76 -6.90 -13.42
N ALA A 338 -24.68 -7.47 -12.23
CA ALA A 338 -25.81 -7.71 -11.33
C ALA A 338 -25.49 -7.19 -9.93
N PRO A 339 -26.36 -6.44 -9.28
CA PRO A 339 -27.67 -5.92 -9.72
C PRO A 339 -27.55 -4.74 -10.73
N PRO A 340 -28.66 -4.24 -11.30
CA PRO A 340 -28.66 -3.24 -12.40
C PRO A 340 -27.79 -2.00 -12.18
N ARG A 341 -27.72 -1.48 -10.94
CA ARG A 341 -26.84 -0.34 -10.57
C ARG A 341 -25.35 -0.59 -10.85
N LEU A 342 -24.91 -1.85 -10.84
CA LEU A 342 -23.54 -2.21 -11.20
C LEU A 342 -23.36 -2.21 -12.71
N ALA A 343 -24.35 -2.64 -13.48
CA ALA A 343 -24.32 -2.63 -14.95
C ALA A 343 -24.11 -1.22 -15.51
N GLU A 344 -24.82 -0.21 -14.97
CA GLU A 344 -24.64 1.19 -15.38
C GLU A 344 -23.20 1.68 -15.14
N ARG A 345 -22.66 1.41 -13.96
CA ARG A 345 -21.28 1.78 -13.64
C ARG A 345 -20.26 1.03 -14.47
N HIS A 346 -20.45 -0.27 -14.68
CA HIS A 346 -19.55 -1.10 -15.49
C HIS A 346 -19.60 -0.70 -16.97
N ALA A 347 -20.76 -0.21 -17.46
CA ALA A 347 -20.85 0.34 -18.81
C ALA A 347 -19.91 1.54 -18.99
N ILE A 348 -19.82 2.44 -17.99
CA ILE A 348 -18.89 3.56 -18.04
C ILE A 348 -17.43 3.06 -18.00
N PHE A 349 -17.09 2.13 -17.11
CA PHE A 349 -15.73 1.57 -17.05
C PHE A 349 -15.29 0.96 -18.38
N ARG A 350 -16.20 0.31 -19.13
CA ARG A 350 -15.90 -0.26 -20.45
C ARG A 350 -15.60 0.78 -21.54
N THR A 351 -15.93 2.05 -21.32
CA THR A 351 -15.60 3.15 -22.25
C THR A 351 -14.28 3.85 -21.93
N GLN A 352 -13.65 3.52 -20.80
CA GLN A 352 -12.38 4.08 -20.34
C GLN A 352 -11.23 3.12 -20.64
N HIS A 353 -10.02 3.66 -20.83
CA HIS A 353 -8.82 2.85 -20.90
C HIS A 353 -8.29 2.53 -19.48
N TRP A 354 -8.09 1.25 -19.25
CA TRP A 354 -7.54 0.71 -18.02
C TRP A 354 -6.36 -0.20 -18.33
N PRO A 355 -5.33 -0.27 -17.47
CA PRO A 355 -4.31 -1.31 -17.61
C PRO A 355 -4.97 -2.70 -17.64
N GLU A 356 -4.62 -3.50 -18.64
CA GLU A 356 -5.25 -4.82 -18.85
C GLU A 356 -5.10 -5.75 -17.65
N ASP A 357 -3.98 -5.65 -16.93
CA ASP A 357 -3.74 -6.43 -15.72
C ASP A 357 -4.45 -5.86 -14.46
N LEU A 358 -5.13 -4.70 -14.56
CA LEU A 358 -6.01 -4.17 -13.53
C LEU A 358 -7.48 -4.49 -13.82
N LEU A 359 -7.97 -4.07 -14.98
CA LEU A 359 -9.39 -4.14 -15.30
C LEU A 359 -9.61 -4.42 -16.80
N GLN A 360 -10.41 -5.45 -17.08
CA GLN A 360 -10.81 -5.82 -18.43
C GLN A 360 -12.31 -5.99 -18.51
N PRO A 361 -12.93 -5.84 -19.69
CA PRO A 361 -14.25 -6.40 -19.95
C PRO A 361 -14.25 -7.91 -19.70
N LEU A 362 -15.34 -8.43 -19.15
CA LEU A 362 -15.48 -9.86 -18.92
C LEU A 362 -15.45 -10.61 -20.27
N GLN A 363 -14.66 -11.67 -20.33
CA GLN A 363 -14.56 -12.59 -21.47
C GLN A 363 -15.05 -13.98 -21.08
N ALA A 364 -15.50 -14.77 -22.03
CA ALA A 364 -15.97 -16.15 -21.79
C ALA A 364 -14.90 -17.04 -21.10
N SER A 365 -13.62 -16.79 -21.38
CA SER A 365 -12.50 -17.52 -20.76
C SER A 365 -12.32 -17.26 -19.26
N HIS A 366 -12.93 -16.21 -18.71
CA HIS A 366 -12.80 -15.85 -17.30
C HIS A 366 -13.77 -16.61 -16.39
N ILE A 367 -14.76 -17.28 -16.96
CA ILE A 367 -15.76 -18.09 -16.26
C ILE A 367 -15.79 -19.47 -16.89
N PRO A 368 -15.97 -20.57 -16.11
CA PRO A 368 -16.12 -21.90 -16.66
C PRO A 368 -17.29 -21.97 -17.66
N ALA A 369 -17.12 -22.71 -18.74
CA ALA A 369 -18.13 -22.86 -19.80
C ALA A 369 -19.49 -23.44 -19.33
N SER A 370 -19.51 -24.04 -18.17
CA SER A 370 -20.72 -24.52 -17.50
C SER A 370 -21.61 -23.42 -16.91
N PHE A 371 -21.08 -22.24 -16.69
CA PHE A 371 -21.91 -21.10 -16.27
C PHE A 371 -22.58 -20.50 -17.50
N PRO A 372 -23.79 -19.91 -17.35
CA PRO A 372 -24.57 -19.43 -18.45
C PRO A 372 -23.77 -18.57 -19.42
N GLU A 373 -23.84 -18.88 -20.71
CA GLU A 373 -23.35 -18.00 -21.76
C GLU A 373 -24.05 -16.64 -21.67
N ASN A 374 -23.40 -15.56 -22.10
CA ASN A 374 -23.90 -14.17 -22.07
C ASN A 374 -23.84 -13.44 -20.74
N GLN A 375 -22.99 -13.86 -19.80
CA GLN A 375 -22.69 -13.02 -18.64
C GLN A 375 -21.90 -11.78 -19.09
N THR A 376 -22.35 -10.60 -18.63
CA THR A 376 -21.63 -9.34 -18.83
C THR A 376 -21.05 -8.85 -17.50
N GLY A 377 -19.95 -8.13 -17.55
CA GLY A 377 -19.27 -7.67 -16.34
C GLY A 377 -17.87 -7.14 -16.62
N LEU A 378 -17.09 -7.14 -15.57
CA LEU A 378 -15.69 -6.76 -15.56
C LEU A 378 -14.84 -7.88 -14.95
N PHE A 379 -13.56 -7.89 -15.31
CA PHE A 379 -12.58 -8.81 -14.75
C PHE A 379 -11.40 -8.03 -14.17
N TYR A 380 -11.16 -8.22 -12.87
CA TYR A 380 -10.00 -7.71 -12.17
C TYR A 380 -8.88 -8.75 -12.23
N ALA A 381 -7.96 -8.61 -13.16
CA ALA A 381 -6.98 -9.64 -13.47
C ALA A 381 -6.03 -9.94 -12.29
N ARG A 382 -5.66 -8.92 -11.50
CA ARG A 382 -4.89 -9.11 -10.26
C ARG A 382 -5.75 -9.28 -9.01
N GLY A 383 -7.06 -9.40 -9.15
CA GLY A 383 -7.91 -9.87 -8.05
C GLY A 383 -7.47 -11.27 -7.59
N ARG A 384 -7.73 -11.63 -6.35
CA ARG A 384 -7.40 -12.94 -5.80
C ARG A 384 -8.54 -13.45 -4.92
N ALA A 385 -8.80 -14.75 -5.00
CA ALA A 385 -9.49 -15.48 -3.96
C ALA A 385 -8.42 -16.14 -3.09
N ILE A 386 -8.38 -15.83 -1.81
CA ILE A 386 -7.27 -16.18 -0.92
C ILE A 386 -7.72 -16.95 0.31
N ARG A 387 -6.76 -17.64 0.92
CA ARG A 387 -6.82 -18.21 2.28
C ARG A 387 -6.34 -17.17 3.28
N PRO A 388 -7.22 -16.56 4.09
CA PRO A 388 -6.86 -15.62 5.15
C PRO A 388 -5.82 -16.14 6.12
N ASP A 389 -5.95 -17.40 6.57
CA ASP A 389 -5.03 -18.05 7.51
C ASP A 389 -3.59 -18.05 7.00
N ARG A 390 -3.37 -18.34 5.72
CA ARG A 390 -2.04 -18.35 5.09
C ARG A 390 -1.43 -16.96 5.04
N LEU A 391 -2.21 -15.97 4.62
CA LEU A 391 -1.71 -14.59 4.56
C LEU A 391 -1.42 -14.03 5.95
N LEU A 392 -2.28 -14.29 6.94
CA LEU A 392 -2.04 -13.89 8.33
C LEU A 392 -0.77 -14.55 8.90
N ALA A 393 -0.61 -15.87 8.71
CA ALA A 393 0.58 -16.58 9.13
C ALA A 393 1.87 -16.02 8.50
N HIS A 394 1.83 -15.68 7.20
CA HIS A 394 2.96 -15.05 6.50
C HIS A 394 3.31 -13.66 7.08
N LEU A 395 2.31 -12.82 7.34
CA LEU A 395 2.53 -11.47 7.88
C LEU A 395 3.04 -11.52 9.32
N ILE A 396 2.45 -12.37 10.15
CA ILE A 396 2.82 -12.51 11.56
C ILE A 396 4.21 -13.16 11.68
N GLY A 397 4.45 -14.27 10.97
CA GLY A 397 5.73 -14.97 11.01
C GLY A 397 6.15 -15.30 12.44
N ASP A 398 7.32 -14.82 12.83
CA ASP A 398 7.95 -15.01 14.15
C ASP A 398 7.66 -13.86 15.16
N LEU A 399 6.72 -12.95 14.82
CA LEU A 399 6.34 -11.88 15.74
C LEU A 399 5.77 -12.42 17.05
N PRO A 400 6.12 -11.83 18.22
CA PRO A 400 5.50 -12.17 19.48
C PRO A 400 3.99 -11.90 19.46
N VAL A 401 3.19 -12.91 19.80
CA VAL A 401 1.74 -12.79 19.97
C VAL A 401 1.36 -13.23 21.38
N ARG A 402 0.62 -12.40 22.09
CA ARG A 402 0.00 -12.74 23.37
C ARG A 402 -1.48 -13.00 23.14
N HIS A 403 -1.88 -14.25 23.21
CA HIS A 403 -3.27 -14.68 23.10
C HIS A 403 -3.99 -14.57 24.45
N GLY A 404 -5.33 -14.44 24.42
CA GLY A 404 -6.16 -14.32 25.62
C GLY A 404 -6.04 -12.97 26.32
N VAL A 405 -5.46 -11.93 25.67
CA VAL A 405 -5.26 -10.62 26.27
C VAL A 405 -6.31 -9.63 25.75
N THR A 406 -7.27 -9.31 26.62
CA THR A 406 -8.27 -8.25 26.35
C THR A 406 -7.79 -6.93 26.95
N VAL A 407 -7.44 -5.96 26.09
CA VAL A 407 -7.12 -4.60 26.52
C VAL A 407 -8.41 -3.84 26.78
N THR A 408 -8.57 -3.29 27.99
CA THR A 408 -9.78 -2.59 28.45
C THR A 408 -9.61 -1.09 28.53
N GLY A 409 -8.37 -0.59 28.58
CA GLY A 409 -8.09 0.84 28.67
C GLY A 409 -6.63 1.19 28.38
N MET A 410 -6.36 2.47 28.24
CA MET A 410 -5.02 3.00 28.07
C MET A 410 -4.90 4.36 28.76
N ALA A 411 -3.69 4.67 29.26
CA ALA A 411 -3.36 5.93 29.89
C ALA A 411 -1.90 6.32 29.60
N PRO A 412 -1.54 7.63 29.62
CA PRO A 412 -0.16 8.07 29.54
C PRO A 412 0.62 7.63 30.78
N ASP A 413 1.89 7.32 30.60
CA ASP A 413 2.81 6.96 31.66
C ASP A 413 4.23 7.42 31.34
N ASN A 414 4.60 8.62 31.80
CA ASN A 414 5.96 9.18 31.66
C ASN A 414 6.52 9.15 30.20
N GLY A 415 5.69 9.54 29.24
CA GLY A 415 6.06 9.55 27.81
C GLY A 415 5.90 8.20 27.12
N MET A 416 5.39 7.20 27.83
CA MET A 416 4.97 5.89 27.34
C MET A 416 3.44 5.74 27.47
N ILE A 417 2.90 4.61 27.04
CA ILE A 417 1.48 4.30 27.14
C ILE A 417 1.33 3.04 27.99
N ARG A 418 0.54 3.17 29.05
CA ARG A 418 0.12 2.05 29.91
C ARG A 418 -1.19 1.50 29.38
N LEU A 419 -1.24 0.18 29.17
CA LEU A 419 -2.41 -0.58 28.82
C LEU A 419 -2.93 -1.33 30.04
N ALA A 420 -4.22 -1.22 30.33
CA ALA A 420 -4.92 -2.04 31.29
C ALA A 420 -5.55 -3.24 30.58
N THR A 421 -5.47 -4.42 31.18
CA THR A 421 -6.04 -5.64 30.65
C THR A 421 -7.15 -6.18 31.56
N GLU A 422 -8.03 -7.01 31.03
CA GLU A 422 -9.19 -7.57 31.76
C GLU A 422 -8.78 -8.43 32.97
N ASP A 423 -7.64 -9.09 32.89
CA ASP A 423 -7.06 -9.90 33.97
C ASP A 423 -6.34 -9.05 35.05
N GLY A 424 -6.39 -7.70 34.93
CA GLY A 424 -5.79 -6.77 35.86
C GLY A 424 -4.29 -6.55 35.68
N CYS A 425 -3.66 -7.11 34.63
CA CYS A 425 -2.27 -6.82 34.29
C CYS A 425 -2.13 -5.43 33.69
N GLU A 426 -0.97 -4.80 33.91
CA GLU A 426 -0.58 -3.56 33.26
C GLU A 426 0.62 -3.81 32.34
N LEU A 427 0.55 -3.27 31.12
CA LEU A 427 1.62 -3.36 30.11
C LEU A 427 2.01 -1.96 29.66
N VAL A 428 3.29 -1.69 29.46
CA VAL A 428 3.78 -0.36 29.08
C VAL A 428 4.58 -0.42 27.79
N PHE A 429 4.30 0.51 26.86
CA PHE A 429 4.92 0.59 25.54
C PHE A 429 5.20 2.03 25.13
N ASP A 430 6.19 2.24 24.24
CA ASP A 430 6.47 3.55 23.65
C ASP A 430 5.35 4.01 22.70
N ALA A 431 4.71 3.08 22.00
CA ALA A 431 3.59 3.37 21.10
C ALA A 431 2.56 2.22 21.08
N VAL A 432 1.33 2.57 20.72
CA VAL A 432 0.22 1.63 20.66
C VAL A 432 -0.54 1.79 19.33
N VAL A 433 -0.86 0.67 18.69
CA VAL A 433 -1.70 0.62 17.50
C VAL A 433 -3.03 -0.04 17.81
N LEU A 434 -4.12 0.69 17.62
CA LEU A 434 -5.48 0.19 17.76
C LEU A 434 -5.95 -0.44 16.45
N SER A 435 -6.13 -1.76 16.43
CA SER A 435 -6.55 -2.54 15.26
C SER A 435 -7.55 -3.66 15.58
N SER A 436 -8.36 -3.45 16.63
CA SER A 436 -9.31 -4.42 17.19
C SER A 436 -10.63 -4.58 16.40
N GLY A 437 -10.68 -4.11 15.14
CA GLY A 437 -11.82 -4.34 14.24
C GLY A 437 -13.13 -3.73 14.76
N ALA A 438 -14.13 -4.57 15.05
CA ALA A 438 -15.44 -4.12 15.54
C ALA A 438 -15.39 -3.59 16.99
N ASP A 439 -14.36 -3.92 17.75
CA ASP A 439 -14.18 -3.48 19.14
C ASP A 439 -13.23 -2.26 19.26
N LEU A 440 -13.03 -1.54 18.16
CA LEU A 440 -12.17 -0.37 18.11
C LEU A 440 -12.74 0.84 18.84
N GLN A 441 -14.05 1.04 18.76
CA GLN A 441 -14.72 2.25 19.26
C GLN A 441 -14.55 2.48 20.77
N PRO A 442 -14.69 1.49 21.66
CA PRO A 442 -14.45 1.70 23.09
C PRO A 442 -13.02 2.14 23.42
N LEU A 443 -12.03 1.58 22.76
CA LEU A 443 -10.63 1.98 22.94
C LEU A 443 -10.35 3.39 22.42
N LEU A 444 -10.99 3.80 21.34
CA LEU A 444 -10.90 5.15 20.81
C LEU A 444 -11.62 6.18 21.68
N ALA A 445 -12.68 5.82 22.40
CA ALA A 445 -13.42 6.77 23.22
C ALA A 445 -12.55 7.44 24.28
N GLY A 446 -11.59 6.69 24.90
CA GLY A 446 -10.59 7.23 25.82
C GLY A 446 -9.63 8.24 25.21
N THR A 447 -9.69 8.42 23.90
CA THR A 447 -8.79 9.21 23.11
C THR A 447 -9.40 10.54 22.63
N GLY A 448 -10.65 10.82 22.92
CA GLY A 448 -11.35 11.99 22.37
C GLY A 448 -11.69 11.88 20.87
N LEU A 449 -11.24 10.85 20.18
CA LEU A 449 -11.59 10.55 18.79
C LEU A 449 -12.80 9.60 18.75
N THR A 450 -13.92 10.06 18.27
CA THR A 450 -15.18 9.28 18.23
C THR A 450 -15.72 9.14 16.80
N PRO A 451 -15.04 8.38 15.92
CA PRO A 451 -15.55 8.16 14.58
C PRO A 451 -16.88 7.38 14.65
N PRO A 452 -17.86 7.69 13.81
CA PRO A 452 -19.17 7.03 13.82
C PRO A 452 -19.09 5.66 13.14
N PHE A 453 -18.49 4.66 13.81
CA PHE A 453 -18.44 3.31 13.29
C PHE A 453 -19.83 2.67 13.22
N GLY A 454 -20.17 2.14 12.05
CA GLY A 454 -21.26 1.20 11.88
C GLY A 454 -20.74 -0.23 12.00
N ILE A 455 -21.32 -1.02 12.89
CA ILE A 455 -21.06 -2.45 13.00
C ILE A 455 -22.10 -3.21 12.19
N SER A 456 -21.65 -4.12 11.34
CA SER A 456 -22.51 -5.05 10.61
C SER A 456 -22.09 -6.48 10.86
N PHE A 457 -23.08 -7.36 10.98
CA PHE A 457 -22.92 -8.79 11.08
C PHE A 457 -23.07 -9.38 9.68
N GLY A 458 -22.12 -10.17 9.24
CA GLY A 458 -22.12 -10.77 7.92
C GLY A 458 -21.95 -12.25 7.99
N GLN A 459 -23.00 -12.99 7.61
CA GLN A 459 -22.94 -14.43 7.44
C GLN A 459 -22.41 -14.80 6.08
N VAL A 460 -21.51 -15.78 6.07
CA VAL A 460 -21.04 -16.52 4.91
C VAL A 460 -21.61 -17.93 4.98
N SER A 461 -22.18 -18.40 3.89
CA SER A 461 -22.69 -19.78 3.76
C SER A 461 -21.63 -20.65 3.09
N HIS A 462 -21.36 -21.82 3.66
CA HIS A 462 -20.45 -22.82 3.09
C HIS A 462 -21.25 -23.80 2.24
N VAL A 463 -21.22 -23.60 0.92
CA VAL A 463 -21.96 -24.41 -0.05
C VAL A 463 -21.09 -25.55 -0.53
N PRO A 464 -21.52 -26.83 -0.40
CA PRO A 464 -20.73 -27.97 -0.86
C PRO A 464 -20.43 -27.90 -2.36
N ALA A 465 -19.18 -28.10 -2.75
CA ALA A 465 -18.78 -28.26 -4.13
C ALA A 465 -19.11 -29.69 -4.56
N GLN A 466 -19.98 -29.84 -5.55
CA GLN A 466 -20.35 -31.17 -6.06
C GLN A 466 -19.19 -31.78 -6.85
N ALA A 467 -18.64 -32.89 -6.37
CA ALA A 467 -17.56 -33.59 -7.04
C ALA A 467 -17.98 -34.02 -8.46
N GLY A 468 -17.15 -33.67 -9.44
CA GLY A 468 -17.44 -33.99 -10.87
C GLY A 468 -18.37 -33.01 -11.57
N SER A 469 -18.93 -32.02 -10.89
CA SER A 469 -19.63 -30.92 -11.52
C SER A 469 -18.63 -29.85 -12.01
N SER A 470 -19.05 -29.13 -13.05
CA SER A 470 -18.31 -27.99 -13.59
C SER A 470 -18.10 -26.85 -12.57
N ASN A 471 -18.85 -26.83 -11.47
CA ASN A 471 -18.76 -25.85 -10.37
C ASN A 471 -17.48 -26.02 -9.57
N ALA A 472 -17.01 -27.27 -9.41
CA ALA A 472 -15.72 -27.54 -8.76
C ALA A 472 -14.52 -26.94 -9.53
N GLN A 473 -14.75 -26.47 -10.78
CA GLN A 473 -13.73 -25.89 -11.64
C GLN A 473 -13.68 -24.35 -11.61
N LEU A 474 -14.48 -23.68 -10.75
CA LEU A 474 -14.40 -22.23 -10.63
C LEU A 474 -13.00 -21.83 -10.13
N ALA A 475 -12.21 -21.22 -11.03
CA ALA A 475 -10.83 -20.81 -10.76
C ALA A 475 -10.69 -19.34 -10.33
N THR A 476 -11.81 -18.59 -10.39
CA THR A 476 -11.85 -17.15 -10.09
C THR A 476 -12.85 -16.85 -8.98
N GLY A 477 -12.64 -15.78 -8.23
CA GLY A 477 -13.68 -15.23 -7.37
C GLY A 477 -14.74 -14.51 -8.20
N VAL A 478 -16.01 -14.54 -7.80
CA VAL A 478 -17.11 -13.86 -8.49
C VAL A 478 -17.86 -12.94 -7.53
N SER A 479 -18.15 -11.71 -7.97
CA SER A 479 -18.91 -10.70 -7.24
C SER A 479 -20.14 -10.28 -8.06
N PHE A 480 -21.33 -10.24 -7.43
CA PHE A 480 -22.63 -9.96 -8.07
C PHE A 480 -23.62 -9.23 -7.15
N GLY A 481 -23.16 -8.44 -6.22
CA GLY A 481 -23.95 -7.89 -5.11
C GLY A 481 -23.74 -8.68 -3.82
N GLY A 482 -23.42 -9.95 -3.96
CA GLY A 482 -22.70 -10.83 -3.03
C GLY A 482 -21.37 -11.24 -3.62
N TYR A 483 -20.87 -12.42 -3.19
CA TYR A 483 -19.68 -13.03 -3.77
C TYR A 483 -19.73 -14.57 -3.66
N LEU A 484 -19.05 -15.22 -4.59
CA LEU A 484 -18.80 -16.65 -4.58
C LEU A 484 -17.30 -16.89 -4.77
N THR A 485 -16.73 -17.80 -3.99
CA THR A 485 -15.32 -18.17 -4.09
C THR A 485 -15.12 -19.45 -4.89
N PRO A 486 -13.91 -19.73 -5.41
CA PRO A 486 -13.51 -21.08 -5.78
C PRO A 486 -13.75 -22.06 -4.63
N ALA A 487 -13.80 -23.35 -4.94
CA ALA A 487 -13.91 -24.36 -3.89
C ALA A 487 -12.60 -24.50 -3.09
N LEU A 488 -12.72 -24.57 -1.76
CA LEU A 488 -11.64 -24.92 -0.86
C LEU A 488 -12.13 -26.03 0.07
N ASP A 489 -11.36 -27.12 0.20
CA ASP A 489 -11.70 -28.28 1.02
C ASP A 489 -13.15 -28.80 0.79
N GLY A 490 -13.59 -28.80 -0.47
CA GLY A 490 -14.92 -29.27 -0.88
C GLY A 490 -16.08 -28.28 -0.69
N PHE A 491 -15.82 -26.99 -0.40
CA PHE A 491 -16.86 -25.99 -0.21
C PHE A 491 -16.52 -24.67 -0.92
N HIS A 492 -17.54 -24.01 -1.45
CA HIS A 492 -17.53 -22.60 -1.83
C HIS A 492 -17.97 -21.73 -0.67
N ASP A 493 -17.38 -20.55 -0.51
CA ASP A 493 -17.92 -19.51 0.39
C ASP A 493 -18.84 -18.59 -0.44
N LEU A 494 -20.12 -18.54 -0.05
CA LEU A 494 -21.16 -17.69 -0.64
C LEU A 494 -21.57 -16.64 0.39
N GLY A 495 -21.55 -15.39 0.02
CA GLY A 495 -21.92 -14.32 0.97
C GLY A 495 -22.12 -12.95 0.33
N ALA A 496 -22.48 -12.02 1.12
CA ALA A 496 -22.68 -12.13 2.56
C ALA A 496 -23.87 -11.27 2.98
N THR A 497 -24.48 -11.63 4.08
CA THR A 497 -25.44 -10.75 4.71
C THR A 497 -24.79 -9.47 5.26
N PHE A 498 -25.57 -8.41 5.43
CA PHE A 498 -25.19 -7.15 6.07
C PHE A 498 -26.33 -6.69 6.97
N THR A 499 -26.48 -7.30 8.14
CA THR A 499 -27.43 -6.86 9.15
C THR A 499 -26.76 -6.03 10.23
N HIS A 500 -27.51 -5.14 10.86
CA HIS A 500 -27.06 -4.39 12.04
C HIS A 500 -27.55 -5.03 13.34
N ASP A 501 -28.51 -5.94 13.27
CA ASP A 501 -29.00 -6.67 14.41
C ASP A 501 -27.96 -7.76 14.79
N PRO A 502 -27.54 -7.81 16.06
CA PRO A 502 -26.59 -8.82 16.53
C PRO A 502 -27.18 -10.23 16.45
N PHE A 503 -26.44 -11.17 15.90
CA PHE A 503 -26.71 -12.60 15.94
C PHE A 503 -25.41 -13.38 15.85
N ASP A 504 -25.42 -14.63 16.22
CA ASP A 504 -24.29 -15.57 16.16
C ASP A 504 -24.72 -16.94 15.62
N GLU A 505 -23.79 -17.87 15.52
CA GLU A 505 -24.03 -19.21 14.97
C GLU A 505 -24.99 -20.05 15.82
N SER A 506 -25.34 -19.68 17.06
CA SER A 506 -26.32 -20.37 17.92
C SER A 506 -27.76 -19.98 17.60
N ASP A 507 -27.99 -18.88 16.91
CA ASP A 507 -29.34 -18.46 16.46
C ASP A 507 -29.70 -19.16 15.13
N ALA A 508 -30.26 -20.36 15.24
CA ALA A 508 -30.61 -21.19 14.09
C ALA A 508 -31.59 -20.50 13.10
N ALA A 509 -32.53 -19.69 13.61
CA ALA A 509 -33.47 -18.99 12.75
C ALA A 509 -32.80 -17.86 11.95
N ALA A 510 -31.93 -17.09 12.60
CA ALA A 510 -31.15 -16.05 11.91
C ALA A 510 -30.15 -16.66 10.92
N VAL A 511 -29.53 -17.79 11.27
CA VAL A 511 -28.63 -18.53 10.39
C VAL A 511 -29.37 -19.05 9.14
N ALA A 512 -30.54 -19.66 9.29
CA ALA A 512 -31.36 -20.10 8.16
C ALA A 512 -31.77 -18.93 7.25
N ALA A 513 -32.25 -17.82 7.83
CA ALA A 513 -32.57 -16.60 7.08
C ALA A 513 -31.34 -16.05 6.33
N GLY A 514 -30.16 -16.15 6.93
CA GLY A 514 -28.88 -15.78 6.31
C GLY A 514 -28.52 -16.65 5.12
N HIS A 515 -28.78 -17.97 5.18
CA HIS A 515 -28.59 -18.90 4.05
C HIS A 515 -29.54 -18.56 2.90
N ALA A 516 -30.85 -18.40 3.19
CA ALA A 516 -31.84 -17.98 2.22
C ALA A 516 -31.46 -16.67 1.51
N HIS A 517 -31.01 -15.67 2.29
CA HIS A 517 -30.52 -14.41 1.74
C HIS A 517 -29.34 -14.63 0.79
N ASN A 518 -28.30 -15.36 1.22
CA ASN A 518 -27.09 -15.57 0.42
C ASN A 518 -27.38 -16.34 -0.87
N LEU A 519 -28.22 -17.39 -0.81
CA LEU A 519 -28.67 -18.15 -1.96
C LEU A 519 -29.49 -17.26 -2.93
N GLY A 520 -30.36 -16.40 -2.39
CA GLY A 520 -31.14 -15.46 -3.17
C GLY A 520 -30.34 -14.36 -3.88
N LEU A 521 -29.08 -14.13 -3.49
CA LEU A 521 -28.18 -13.23 -4.21
C LEU A 521 -27.64 -13.82 -5.50
N LEU A 522 -27.59 -15.15 -5.61
CA LEU A 522 -27.12 -15.82 -6.81
C LEU A 522 -28.08 -15.61 -7.98
N PRO A 523 -27.59 -15.36 -9.20
CA PRO A 523 -28.42 -15.46 -10.39
C PRO A 523 -29.12 -16.83 -10.45
N ALA A 524 -30.40 -16.88 -10.81
CA ALA A 524 -31.18 -18.11 -10.79
C ALA A 524 -30.52 -19.26 -11.56
N SER A 525 -29.92 -18.94 -12.70
CA SER A 525 -29.16 -19.90 -13.51
C SER A 525 -27.91 -20.49 -12.82
N TRP A 526 -27.42 -19.85 -11.76
CA TRP A 526 -26.28 -20.32 -10.97
C TRP A 526 -26.72 -21.16 -9.78
N GLN A 527 -27.93 -20.90 -9.24
CA GLN A 527 -28.51 -21.69 -8.14
C GLN A 527 -28.66 -23.15 -8.54
N ASP A 528 -29.20 -23.40 -9.75
CA ASP A 528 -29.35 -24.76 -10.29
C ASP A 528 -28.02 -25.49 -10.45
N GLN A 529 -26.99 -24.77 -10.88
CA GLN A 529 -25.67 -25.36 -11.11
C GLN A 529 -24.90 -25.66 -9.84
N LEU A 530 -25.08 -24.85 -8.80
CA LEU A 530 -24.47 -25.10 -7.50
C LEU A 530 -25.18 -26.21 -6.72
N GLY A 531 -26.36 -26.66 -7.19
CA GLY A 531 -27.19 -27.61 -6.46
C GLY A 531 -27.63 -27.09 -5.09
N ALA A 532 -27.56 -25.78 -4.89
CA ALA A 532 -27.75 -25.12 -3.61
C ALA A 532 -29.23 -24.73 -3.45
N GLN A 533 -30.14 -25.69 -3.65
CA GLN A 533 -31.58 -25.47 -3.49
C GLN A 533 -32.05 -25.75 -2.06
N ASP A 534 -31.25 -26.45 -1.27
CA ASP A 534 -31.60 -26.85 0.10
C ASP A 534 -30.74 -26.10 1.13
N GLU A 535 -31.39 -25.43 2.06
CA GLU A 535 -30.74 -24.70 3.16
C GLU A 535 -30.23 -25.66 4.25
N ASP A 536 -30.77 -26.88 4.26
CA ASP A 536 -30.48 -27.88 5.26
C ASP A 536 -29.05 -28.42 5.12
N GLY A 537 -28.26 -28.25 6.18
CA GLY A 537 -26.89 -28.76 6.24
C GLY A 537 -25.80 -27.84 5.73
N LEU A 538 -26.11 -26.59 5.35
CA LEU A 538 -25.08 -25.60 5.02
C LEU A 538 -24.35 -25.13 6.29
N GLY A 539 -23.02 -25.13 6.25
CA GLY A 539 -22.21 -24.49 7.28
C GLY A 539 -22.32 -22.96 7.20
N ALA A 540 -22.19 -22.30 8.32
CA ALA A 540 -22.17 -20.84 8.40
C ALA A 540 -20.95 -20.32 9.17
N ARG A 541 -20.54 -19.11 8.84
CA ARG A 541 -19.65 -18.29 9.66
C ARG A 541 -20.16 -16.87 9.72
N ILE A 542 -20.22 -16.30 10.93
CA ILE A 542 -20.67 -14.93 11.15
C ILE A 542 -19.49 -14.08 11.59
N GLY A 543 -19.27 -12.97 10.89
CA GLY A 543 -18.21 -12.02 11.18
C GLY A 543 -18.75 -10.62 11.47
N ARG A 544 -18.18 -9.95 12.48
CA ARG A 544 -18.48 -8.54 12.81
C ARG A 544 -17.55 -7.62 12.03
N ARG A 545 -18.11 -6.72 11.22
CA ARG A 545 -17.36 -5.77 10.40
C ARG A 545 -17.59 -4.35 10.89
N ALA A 546 -16.51 -3.59 11.07
CA ALA A 546 -16.59 -2.15 11.33
C ALA A 546 -16.40 -1.38 10.02
N SER A 547 -17.28 -0.44 9.77
CA SER A 547 -17.19 0.49 8.64
C SER A 547 -17.53 1.91 9.07
N LEU A 548 -17.09 2.88 8.30
CA LEU A 548 -17.41 4.29 8.48
C LEU A 548 -18.44 4.73 7.43
N PRO A 549 -19.25 5.77 7.67
CA PRO A 549 -20.29 6.21 6.73
C PRO A 549 -19.76 6.58 5.36
N ASP A 550 -18.55 7.16 5.29
CA ASP A 550 -17.85 7.50 4.05
C ASP A 550 -17.24 6.27 3.35
N ARG A 551 -17.32 5.09 3.96
CA ARG A 551 -16.76 3.81 3.50
C ARG A 551 -15.24 3.87 3.22
N ARG A 552 -14.53 4.79 3.89
CA ARG A 552 -13.06 4.91 3.83
C ARG A 552 -12.45 4.30 5.09
N PRO A 553 -11.28 3.67 5.00
CA PRO A 553 -10.58 3.17 6.18
C PRO A 553 -10.12 4.32 7.07
N LEU A 554 -9.83 4.02 8.33
CA LEU A 554 -9.21 4.91 9.28
C LEU A 554 -7.78 4.44 9.49
N ALA A 555 -6.79 5.26 9.11
CA ALA A 555 -5.37 4.94 9.24
C ALA A 555 -4.57 6.19 9.59
N GLY A 556 -3.87 6.19 10.72
CA GLY A 556 -3.01 7.32 11.10
C GLY A 556 -2.86 7.52 12.60
N PRO A 557 -2.13 8.59 12.98
CA PRO A 557 -1.98 8.98 14.37
C PRO A 557 -3.32 9.49 14.92
N VAL A 558 -3.54 9.18 16.18
CA VAL A 558 -4.66 9.75 16.92
C VAL A 558 -4.15 11.02 17.60
N THR A 559 -4.45 12.17 16.97
CA THR A 559 -4.01 13.48 17.43
C THR A 559 -5.12 14.20 18.20
N GLY A 560 -4.76 14.95 19.19
CA GLY A 560 -5.63 15.89 19.90
C GLY A 560 -6.07 15.44 21.29
N GLY A 561 -5.82 16.26 22.29
CA GLY A 561 -6.52 16.36 23.58
C GLY A 561 -6.57 15.16 24.53
N MET A 562 -5.89 14.10 24.25
CA MET A 562 -6.25 12.75 24.56
C MET A 562 -5.68 12.13 25.79
N LEU A 563 -4.62 12.66 26.23
CA LEU A 563 -3.92 12.21 27.40
C LEU A 563 -3.57 13.42 28.25
N ALA A 564 -4.43 14.46 28.25
CA ALA A 564 -4.34 15.51 29.23
C ALA A 564 -4.69 14.89 30.59
N ASP A 565 -3.73 14.85 31.51
CA ASP A 565 -4.03 14.72 32.92
C ASP A 565 -5.18 15.70 33.23
N ALA A 566 -6.23 15.22 33.89
CA ALA A 566 -7.41 16.01 34.27
C ALA A 566 -7.07 17.24 35.15
N ASN A 567 -5.80 17.48 35.43
CA ASN A 567 -5.27 18.54 36.28
C ASN A 567 -4.22 19.46 35.60
N ALA A 568 -4.00 19.38 34.30
CA ALA A 568 -3.02 20.26 33.65
C ALA A 568 -3.72 21.31 32.76
N ASP A 569 -3.60 22.59 33.15
CA ASP A 569 -3.93 23.79 32.36
C ASP A 569 -3.04 23.95 31.09
N ALA A 570 -2.61 22.86 30.48
CA ALA A 570 -1.78 22.88 29.30
C ALA A 570 -2.65 22.87 28.03
N LYS A 571 -2.66 23.99 27.31
CA LYS A 571 -3.02 24.04 25.90
C LYS A 571 -2.07 23.11 25.16
N LEU A 572 -2.53 21.88 24.87
CA LEU A 572 -1.78 20.94 24.05
C LEU A 572 -1.74 21.47 22.61
N ASP A 573 -0.55 21.72 22.11
CA ASP A 573 -0.30 21.93 20.69
C ASP A 573 -0.86 20.73 19.91
N ALA A 574 -1.62 20.99 18.84
CA ALA A 574 -2.23 19.99 17.97
C ALA A 574 -1.19 19.05 17.26
N ASN A 575 0.09 19.22 17.54
CA ASN A 575 1.24 18.51 16.99
C ASN A 575 1.92 17.55 17.97
N VAL A 576 1.38 17.32 19.18
CA VAL A 576 1.97 16.34 20.10
C VAL A 576 1.59 14.94 19.65
N ASP A 577 2.60 14.16 19.31
CA ASP A 577 2.50 12.75 19.01
C ASP A 577 2.00 12.01 20.26
N SER A 578 0.74 11.55 20.23
CA SER A 578 0.14 10.88 21.40
C SER A 578 0.74 9.48 21.64
N GLY A 579 1.59 8.98 20.73
CA GLY A 579 2.05 7.59 20.70
C GLY A 579 0.95 6.58 20.38
N VAL A 580 -0.30 7.04 20.13
CA VAL A 580 -1.43 6.17 19.78
C VAL A 580 -1.77 6.29 18.29
N TRP A 581 -1.93 5.15 17.65
CA TRP A 581 -2.20 5.02 16.22
C TRP A 581 -3.41 4.15 15.98
N VAL A 582 -4.05 4.26 14.82
CA VAL A 582 -5.23 3.47 14.49
C VAL A 582 -5.18 2.95 13.06
N LEU A 583 -5.56 1.68 12.89
CA LEU A 583 -5.90 1.07 11.60
C LEU A 583 -7.21 0.30 11.74
N GLY A 584 -8.29 0.81 11.15
CA GLY A 584 -9.61 0.21 11.27
C GLY A 584 -10.61 0.72 10.25
N GLY A 585 -11.89 0.39 10.44
CA GLY A 585 -12.96 0.80 9.52
C GLY A 585 -12.84 0.20 8.12
N LEU A 586 -12.19 -0.96 7.98
CA LEU A 586 -11.86 -1.59 6.70
C LEU A 586 -13.07 -2.23 6.00
N GLY A 587 -14.20 -2.37 6.73
CA GLY A 587 -15.41 -3.00 6.21
C GLY A 587 -15.14 -4.42 5.67
N ALA A 588 -15.61 -4.71 4.46
CA ALA A 588 -15.41 -6.00 3.79
C ALA A 588 -14.12 -6.08 2.95
N ARG A 589 -13.22 -5.08 3.03
CA ARG A 589 -12.04 -4.97 2.15
C ARG A 589 -10.70 -5.03 2.90
N GLY A 590 -10.70 -5.60 4.10
CA GLY A 590 -9.51 -5.64 4.96
C GLY A 590 -8.31 -6.27 4.26
N PHE A 591 -8.49 -7.39 3.59
CA PHE A 591 -7.42 -8.12 2.91
C PHE A 591 -6.85 -7.42 1.66
N THR A 592 -7.56 -6.44 1.10
CA THR A 592 -7.04 -5.57 0.04
C THR A 592 -6.33 -4.34 0.62
N LEU A 593 -6.93 -3.69 1.63
CA LEU A 593 -6.52 -2.37 2.09
C LEU A 593 -5.43 -2.41 3.18
N ALA A 594 -5.54 -3.34 4.12
CA ALA A 594 -4.68 -3.38 5.30
C ALA A 594 -3.19 -3.57 5.00
N PRO A 595 -2.76 -4.39 4.02
CA PRO A 595 -1.35 -4.57 3.76
C PRO A 595 -0.60 -3.26 3.48
N LEU A 596 -1.09 -2.42 2.57
CA LEU A 596 -0.44 -1.15 2.26
C LEU A 596 -0.62 -0.11 3.37
N LEU A 597 -1.82 0.01 3.93
CA LEU A 597 -2.08 0.96 5.02
C LEU A 597 -1.29 0.61 6.28
N GLY A 598 -1.07 -0.68 6.54
CA GLY A 598 -0.21 -1.17 7.63
C GLY A 598 1.25 -0.78 7.44
N GLU A 599 1.77 -0.89 6.20
CA GLU A 599 3.12 -0.45 5.85
C GLU A 599 3.31 1.06 6.06
N ILE A 600 2.35 1.86 5.56
CA ILE A 600 2.36 3.31 5.71
C ILE A 600 2.35 3.69 7.18
N LEU A 601 1.47 3.08 7.96
CA LEU A 601 1.37 3.35 9.39
C LEU A 601 2.65 2.96 10.13
N ALA A 602 3.22 1.80 9.83
CA ALA A 602 4.48 1.35 10.41
C ALA A 602 5.65 2.29 10.06
N ALA A 603 5.69 2.81 8.83
CA ALA A 603 6.68 3.80 8.42
C ALA A 603 6.53 5.10 9.22
N GLU A 604 5.32 5.63 9.36
CA GLU A 604 5.05 6.85 10.13
C GLU A 604 5.41 6.67 11.62
N ILE A 605 5.03 5.55 12.25
CA ILE A 605 5.39 5.22 13.64
C ILE A 605 6.92 5.22 13.81
N MET A 606 7.63 4.64 12.86
CA MET A 606 9.09 4.55 12.87
C MET A 606 9.76 5.80 12.29
N GLN A 607 9.01 6.88 12.04
CA GLN A 607 9.50 8.15 11.48
C GLN A 607 10.30 7.98 10.19
N ARG A 608 9.85 7.01 9.38
CA ARG A 608 10.36 6.72 8.05
C ARG A 608 9.46 7.35 7.00
N PRO A 609 9.94 7.57 5.78
CA PRO A 609 9.10 8.05 4.70
C PRO A 609 7.88 7.16 4.48
N ALA A 610 6.73 7.81 4.34
CA ALA A 610 5.49 7.21 3.90
C ALA A 610 4.89 8.08 2.80
N PRO A 611 5.52 8.12 1.60
CA PRO A 611 5.23 9.11 0.56
C PRO A 611 3.93 8.80 -0.19
N LEU A 612 2.84 8.56 0.55
CA LEU A 612 1.50 8.47 -0.01
C LEU A 612 1.03 9.86 -0.43
N PRO A 613 0.46 10.05 -1.64
CA PRO A 613 -0.07 11.34 -2.05
C PRO A 613 -1.01 11.94 -1.01
N ARG A 614 -0.86 13.26 -0.79
CA ARG A 614 -1.54 13.98 0.30
C ARG A 614 -3.06 13.82 0.29
N ASP A 615 -3.70 13.82 -0.88
CA ASP A 615 -5.15 13.61 -1.02
C ASP A 615 -5.58 12.21 -0.54
N GLN A 616 -4.79 11.18 -0.82
CA GLN A 616 -5.02 9.83 -0.34
C GLN A 616 -4.78 9.73 1.16
N ARG A 617 -3.70 10.35 1.65
CA ARG A 617 -3.34 10.35 3.08
C ARG A 617 -4.42 11.05 3.92
N LEU A 618 -4.91 12.21 3.48
CA LEU A 618 -6.01 12.92 4.13
C LEU A 618 -7.32 12.12 4.07
N GLY A 619 -7.55 11.42 2.96
CA GLY A 619 -8.73 10.59 2.75
C GLY A 619 -8.88 9.44 3.75
N VAL A 620 -7.80 8.95 4.35
CA VAL A 620 -7.81 7.87 5.35
C VAL A 620 -7.47 8.34 6.76
N GLY A 621 -6.94 9.56 6.93
CA GLY A 621 -6.45 10.09 8.20
C GLY A 621 -7.56 10.29 9.25
N PRO A 622 -7.27 10.06 10.54
CA PRO A 622 -8.21 10.29 11.64
C PRO A 622 -8.68 11.74 11.78
N ALA A 623 -7.84 12.71 11.40
CA ALA A 623 -8.13 14.14 11.50
C ALA A 623 -9.44 14.55 10.79
N ARG A 624 -9.91 13.78 9.78
CA ARG A 624 -11.19 14.04 9.11
C ARG A 624 -12.41 13.92 10.05
N TYR A 625 -12.27 13.23 11.18
CA TYR A 625 -13.30 13.13 12.21
C TYR A 625 -13.07 14.06 13.41
N ALA A 626 -11.87 14.56 13.63
CA ALA A 626 -11.59 15.54 14.68
C ALA A 626 -12.29 16.88 14.41
N ALA A 627 -12.39 17.30 13.15
CA ALA A 627 -13.08 18.54 12.75
C ALA A 627 -14.61 18.50 12.98
N ILE A 628 -15.22 17.32 12.92
CA ILE A 628 -16.67 17.15 13.15
C ILE A 628 -17.02 17.36 14.62
N ALA A 629 -16.15 16.93 15.55
CA ALA A 629 -16.34 17.13 16.99
C ALA A 629 -16.28 18.61 17.41
N GLN A 630 -15.65 19.48 16.60
CA GLN A 630 -15.51 20.92 16.83
C GLN A 630 -16.61 21.78 16.18
N GLY A 631 -17.68 21.17 15.66
CA GLY A 631 -18.85 21.89 15.16
C GLY A 631 -18.68 22.58 13.81
N ARG A 632 -17.65 22.28 13.02
CA ARG A 632 -17.54 22.72 11.64
C ARG A 632 -18.26 21.71 10.73
N ARG A 633 -19.52 22.03 10.44
CA ARG A 633 -20.24 21.44 9.29
C ARG A 633 -19.91 22.31 8.08
N ASP A 634 -19.06 21.85 7.21
CA ASP A 634 -18.93 22.34 5.84
C ASP A 634 -19.63 21.39 4.88
#